data_3a46b736700052d96ce6922c6d5c7ef2
#
_entry.id   3a46b736700052d96ce6922c6d5c7ef2
#
_cell.length_a   1.000
_cell.length_b   1.000
_cell.length_c   1.000
_cell.angle_alpha   90.00
_cell.angle_beta   90.00
_cell.angle_gamma   90.00
#
_symmetry.space_group_name_H-M   'P 1'
#
loop_
_entity.id
_entity.type
_entity.pdbx_description
1 polymer ?
#
loop_
_entity_poly.entity_id
_entity_poly.type
_entity_poly.pdbx_seq_one_letter_code
_entity_poly.pdbx_strand_id
1 'polypeptide(L)'
;MHFSEYIAFIDAAQANGKSAPPPNPIETDPSAIIGASVPRIDGPLKTTGTAMYAGDYNFPRMVYAVPVCSTIASGKIRSIDTSAAERLPGVLLILHHDNISGIYRNGPGSGRASEGRPPLSDNAVSYWGQYVAVVVAETFAQANAAAAGIRVQYDADKPNVSTNLSDPMPAIGAPGGPHIQSHRGDPDAAFASAPVKIDATYSTPAETHNPMEMHATTAVWRGQHVTLYESSQGVVNHHSVMSEVLGVPPENIEIISRFIGSGFGGKLFPWPHSALCAVAARKLDRPVKLVVSRKMMFQDVGHRPRTQQHVRLGATPDGKLLSLAQDYLNHTSQFDDIRENCGEATPFLYSTANLRVSSGLVRRNVGTPTPMRGPGAVPGLFAIESAMDELAIQLNMDPVQLRLGLDTLTDEESNKPFSSRHLKECLQVGSEKFGWSKRTPKVGSMRDGDLILGWGVACASWGAGRGPSQCSVLLLPDGTARVSSATQDIGTGTYTVIAQVVSDKTGIPVDKVDVILGDSSLPPGPMSGGSTATASVLPSIVDGVDAAMKNLLAIAVHAPNSPFTGQDDSTLTLTNGRIHLKTQPSSSGTAFGDILRVANLASARGEGKSTGNPNASKYSMHSFGAQFAEVQWDPGIAHLRVSRIVTVIDGGRIINRSAATNQCAGAAVMGVGMALFEQTVYDLRNGAPINSNFADYIVPTSADAPLIDVHFLDIPDPLMGSYGARGIGEIGLAGVAPAITAAVYHATGVRVRELPVRIEQLLAASSEYRDT
;
A
#
# COMPACT_ATOMS: atom_id res chain seq x y z
N MET A 1 24.13 -18.85 15.98
CA MET A 1 24.73 -17.54 16.33
C MET A 1 23.72 -16.78 17.17
N HIS A 2 24.07 -16.39 18.41
CA HIS A 2 23.17 -15.59 19.24
C HIS A 2 23.01 -14.19 18.65
N PHE A 3 21.85 -13.56 18.90
CA PHE A 3 21.51 -12.22 18.39
C PHE A 3 22.59 -11.15 18.71
N SER A 4 23.18 -11.23 19.91
CA SER A 4 24.29 -10.36 20.32
C SER A 4 25.60 -10.58 19.53
N GLU A 5 25.88 -11.80 19.11
CA GLU A 5 27.04 -12.16 18.29
C GLU A 5 26.87 -11.65 16.84
N TYR A 6 25.62 -11.67 16.34
CA TYR A 6 25.30 -11.15 15.01
C TYR A 6 25.42 -9.61 14.95
N ILE A 7 24.97 -8.90 15.99
CA ILE A 7 25.17 -7.44 16.10
C ILE A 7 26.65 -7.09 16.14
N ALA A 8 27.43 -7.78 16.98
CA ALA A 8 28.88 -7.56 17.06
C ALA A 8 29.60 -7.83 15.72
N PHE A 9 29.11 -8.80 14.95
CA PHE A 9 29.64 -9.12 13.63
C PHE A 9 29.30 -8.05 12.58
N ILE A 10 28.08 -7.50 12.60
CA ILE A 10 27.68 -6.38 11.72
C ILE A 10 28.51 -5.13 12.03
N ASP A 11 28.67 -4.78 13.31
CA ASP A 11 29.43 -3.62 13.73
C ASP A 11 30.92 -3.74 13.31
N ALA A 12 31.51 -4.92 13.45
CA ALA A 12 32.88 -5.19 13.02
C ALA A 12 33.06 -5.17 11.50
N ALA A 13 32.08 -5.64 10.74
CA ALA A 13 32.10 -5.65 9.27
C ALA A 13 31.92 -4.23 8.70
N GLN A 14 31.05 -3.42 9.30
CA GLN A 14 30.85 -2.01 8.92
C GLN A 14 32.07 -1.14 9.22
N ALA A 15 32.75 -1.38 10.35
CA ALA A 15 33.99 -0.69 10.72
C ALA A 15 35.14 -0.95 9.73
N ASN A 16 35.13 -2.08 9.02
CA ASN A 16 36.14 -2.48 8.07
C ASN A 16 35.79 -2.23 6.59
N GLY A 17 34.64 -1.61 6.29
CA GLY A 17 34.19 -1.34 4.91
C GLY A 17 33.92 -2.61 4.07
N LYS A 18 33.78 -3.76 4.70
CA LYS A 18 33.43 -5.02 4.04
C LYS A 18 31.96 -5.34 4.28
N SER A 19 31.25 -5.70 3.23
CA SER A 19 29.92 -6.32 3.41
C SER A 19 30.07 -7.59 4.24
N ALA A 20 29.29 -7.72 5.31
CA ALA A 20 29.20 -8.98 6.02
C ALA A 20 28.75 -10.07 5.03
N PRO A 21 29.37 -11.26 4.99
CA PRO A 21 28.79 -12.35 4.23
C PRO A 21 27.37 -12.61 4.77
N PRO A 22 26.40 -12.90 3.89
CA PRO A 22 25.07 -13.21 4.36
C PRO A 22 25.18 -14.33 5.43
N PRO A 23 24.47 -14.21 6.55
CA PRO A 23 24.40 -15.32 7.48
C PRO A 23 23.89 -16.53 6.69
N ASN A 24 24.46 -17.70 6.94
CA ASN A 24 23.92 -18.94 6.40
C ASN A 24 22.39 -18.89 6.58
N PRO A 25 21.60 -19.22 5.56
CA PRO A 25 20.16 -19.29 5.72
C PRO A 25 19.91 -20.05 7.01
N ILE A 26 19.26 -19.40 7.98
CA ILE A 26 18.92 -20.01 9.24
C ILE A 26 18.13 -21.24 8.83
N GLU A 27 18.63 -22.45 9.13
CA GLU A 27 17.86 -23.66 8.96
C GLU A 27 16.54 -23.39 9.70
N THR A 28 15.49 -23.17 8.94
CA THR A 28 14.17 -22.89 9.53
C THR A 28 13.78 -24.18 10.21
N ASP A 29 13.75 -24.16 11.53
CA ASP A 29 13.18 -25.25 12.30
C ASP A 29 11.78 -25.54 11.72
N PRO A 30 11.53 -26.73 11.14
CA PRO A 30 10.23 -27.05 10.56
C PRO A 30 9.08 -26.97 11.57
N SER A 31 9.40 -27.01 12.88
CA SER A 31 8.45 -26.84 13.98
C SER A 31 8.22 -25.37 14.37
N ALA A 32 9.03 -24.42 13.87
CA ALA A 32 8.89 -23.01 14.20
C ALA A 32 7.61 -22.42 13.60
N ILE A 33 6.81 -21.78 14.45
CA ILE A 33 5.58 -21.13 14.02
C ILE A 33 5.85 -19.85 13.21
N ILE A 34 6.96 -19.16 13.48
CA ILE A 34 7.42 -17.98 12.75
C ILE A 34 8.11 -18.41 11.46
N GLY A 35 7.63 -17.91 10.33
CA GLY A 35 8.08 -18.34 8.99
C GLY A 35 7.22 -19.43 8.38
N ALA A 36 6.36 -20.07 9.16
CA ALA A 36 5.44 -21.10 8.67
C ALA A 36 4.32 -20.50 7.79
N SER A 37 3.80 -21.33 6.90
CA SER A 37 2.62 -21.03 6.07
C SER A 37 1.34 -21.34 6.83
N VAL A 38 1.09 -20.63 7.94
CA VAL A 38 -0.14 -20.81 8.73
C VAL A 38 -1.35 -20.30 7.92
N PRO A 39 -2.41 -21.11 7.79
CA PRO A 39 -3.65 -20.65 7.15
C PRO A 39 -4.25 -19.45 7.87
N ARG A 40 -4.94 -18.59 7.11
CA ARG A 40 -5.58 -17.40 7.68
C ARG A 40 -6.64 -17.76 8.71
N ILE A 41 -6.49 -17.27 9.95
CA ILE A 41 -7.46 -17.51 11.03
C ILE A 41 -8.82 -16.85 10.75
N ASP A 42 -8.83 -15.75 9.97
CA ASP A 42 -10.02 -15.03 9.52
C ASP A 42 -10.63 -15.63 8.22
N GLY A 43 -9.97 -16.62 7.62
CA GLY A 43 -10.40 -17.27 6.37
C GLY A 43 -11.79 -17.90 6.46
N PRO A 44 -12.10 -18.72 7.47
CA PRO A 44 -13.43 -19.34 7.62
C PRO A 44 -14.58 -18.32 7.66
N LEU A 45 -14.41 -17.19 8.35
CA LEU A 45 -15.42 -16.13 8.39
C LEU A 45 -15.70 -15.54 7.00
N LYS A 46 -14.68 -15.38 6.19
CA LYS A 46 -14.78 -14.81 4.83
C LYS A 46 -15.41 -15.80 3.85
N THR A 47 -15.00 -17.06 3.90
CA THR A 47 -15.47 -18.09 2.96
C THR A 47 -16.89 -18.56 3.27
N THR A 48 -17.38 -18.41 4.50
CA THR A 48 -18.75 -18.72 4.90
C THR A 48 -19.69 -17.52 4.80
N GLY A 49 -19.19 -16.33 4.44
CA GLY A 49 -19.98 -15.11 4.34
C GLY A 49 -20.40 -14.50 5.69
N THR A 50 -19.74 -14.89 6.79
CA THR A 50 -20.04 -14.38 8.15
C THR A 50 -19.16 -13.18 8.54
N ALA A 51 -18.11 -12.88 7.77
CA ALA A 51 -17.33 -11.67 7.94
C ALA A 51 -18.17 -10.44 7.55
N MET A 52 -18.31 -9.49 8.48
CA MET A 52 -19.12 -8.28 8.29
C MET A 52 -18.25 -7.15 7.72
N TYR A 53 -18.43 -6.84 6.45
CA TYR A 53 -17.84 -5.68 5.78
C TYR A 53 -18.70 -4.43 5.99
N ALA A 54 -18.21 -3.26 5.65
CA ALA A 54 -18.89 -1.98 5.92
C ALA A 54 -20.32 -1.92 5.35
N GLY A 55 -20.54 -2.49 4.16
CA GLY A 55 -21.84 -2.58 3.51
C GLY A 55 -22.80 -3.61 4.09
N ASP A 56 -22.34 -4.55 4.93
CA ASP A 56 -23.15 -5.68 5.42
C ASP A 56 -23.93 -5.35 6.71
N TYR A 57 -23.53 -4.31 7.44
CA TYR A 57 -24.21 -3.92 8.66
C TYR A 57 -25.65 -3.45 8.38
N ASN A 58 -26.61 -4.01 9.08
CA ASN A 58 -28.04 -3.67 8.97
C ASN A 58 -28.63 -3.40 10.35
N PHE A 59 -29.44 -2.36 10.45
CA PHE A 59 -30.07 -1.93 11.69
C PHE A 59 -31.57 -1.74 11.53
N PRO A 60 -32.36 -1.88 12.61
CA PRO A 60 -33.78 -1.54 12.57
C PRO A 60 -34.00 -0.10 12.10
N ARG A 61 -35.02 0.12 11.29
CA ARG A 61 -35.38 1.45 10.73
C ARG A 61 -34.28 2.10 9.86
N MET A 62 -33.29 1.34 9.38
CA MET A 62 -32.23 1.85 8.52
C MET A 62 -32.80 2.34 7.18
N VAL A 63 -32.23 3.42 6.68
CA VAL A 63 -32.55 4.03 5.39
C VAL A 63 -31.31 4.13 4.51
N TYR A 64 -31.48 4.46 3.24
CA TYR A 64 -30.43 4.38 2.23
C TYR A 64 -30.19 5.75 1.60
N ALA A 65 -28.92 6.15 1.52
CA ALA A 65 -28.49 7.38 0.87
C ALA A 65 -27.84 7.06 -0.48
N VAL A 66 -28.18 7.87 -1.50
CA VAL A 66 -27.61 7.79 -2.84
C VAL A 66 -27.13 9.19 -3.27
N PRO A 67 -25.86 9.38 -3.59
CA PRO A 67 -25.35 10.64 -4.10
C PRO A 67 -25.84 10.94 -5.52
N VAL A 68 -26.02 12.22 -5.82
CA VAL A 68 -26.19 12.77 -7.17
C VAL A 68 -24.88 13.42 -7.60
N CYS A 69 -24.32 12.95 -8.70
CA CYS A 69 -23.04 13.38 -9.20
C CYS A 69 -23.19 14.48 -10.26
N SER A 70 -22.19 15.38 -10.34
CA SER A 70 -22.11 16.39 -11.38
C SER A 70 -21.92 15.76 -12.76
N THR A 71 -22.48 16.41 -13.79
CA THR A 71 -22.31 16.06 -15.19
C THR A 71 -21.43 17.07 -15.96
N ILE A 72 -20.69 17.89 -15.22
CA ILE A 72 -19.62 18.76 -15.70
C ILE A 72 -18.38 18.58 -14.84
N ALA A 73 -17.21 18.95 -15.35
CA ALA A 73 -15.97 18.87 -14.59
C ALA A 73 -15.42 20.25 -14.16
N SER A 74 -16.02 21.33 -14.63
CA SER A 74 -15.66 22.70 -14.24
C SER A 74 -16.85 23.63 -14.39
N GLY A 75 -17.07 24.50 -13.43
CA GLY A 75 -18.15 25.49 -13.47
C GLY A 75 -18.89 25.67 -12.14
N LYS A 76 -20.16 26.03 -12.23
CA LYS A 76 -21.03 26.26 -11.06
C LYS A 76 -22.41 25.63 -11.25
N ILE A 77 -23.02 25.22 -10.16
CA ILE A 77 -24.43 24.87 -10.11
C ILE A 77 -25.24 26.19 -10.20
N ARG A 78 -26.12 26.30 -11.20
CA ARG A 78 -27.07 27.42 -11.36
C ARG A 78 -28.33 27.16 -10.57
N SER A 79 -28.85 25.94 -10.62
CA SER A 79 -30.03 25.52 -9.86
C SER A 79 -30.10 24.01 -9.69
N ILE A 80 -30.75 23.58 -8.62
CA ILE A 80 -31.09 22.19 -8.38
C ILE A 80 -32.62 22.10 -8.22
N ASP A 81 -33.29 21.33 -9.10
CA ASP A 81 -34.72 21.06 -8.99
C ASP A 81 -34.90 19.68 -8.35
N THR A 82 -35.35 19.68 -7.11
CA THR A 82 -35.65 18.48 -6.30
C THR A 82 -37.12 18.08 -6.33
N SER A 83 -37.98 18.90 -6.91
CA SER A 83 -39.46 18.83 -6.79
C SER A 83 -40.03 17.47 -7.26
N ALA A 84 -39.46 16.87 -8.30
CA ALA A 84 -39.89 15.58 -8.80
C ALA A 84 -39.49 14.46 -7.81
N ALA A 85 -38.27 14.52 -7.26
CA ALA A 85 -37.74 13.54 -6.30
C ALA A 85 -38.49 13.59 -4.96
N GLU A 86 -38.81 14.78 -4.46
CA GLU A 86 -39.53 14.98 -3.18
C GLU A 86 -40.94 14.37 -3.20
N ARG A 87 -41.60 14.29 -4.38
CA ARG A 87 -42.91 13.67 -4.52
C ARG A 87 -42.89 12.16 -4.59
N LEU A 88 -41.73 11.53 -4.71
CA LEU A 88 -41.66 10.07 -4.78
C LEU A 88 -41.89 9.44 -3.39
N PRO A 89 -42.72 8.38 -3.30
CA PRO A 89 -42.96 7.69 -2.04
C PRO A 89 -41.68 7.20 -1.39
N GLY A 90 -41.54 7.43 -0.09
CA GLY A 90 -40.39 6.95 0.69
C GLY A 90 -39.18 7.82 0.66
N VAL A 91 -39.16 8.92 -0.06
CA VAL A 91 -38.08 9.95 0.03
C VAL A 91 -38.24 10.71 1.34
N LEU A 92 -37.15 10.82 2.11
CA LEU A 92 -37.14 11.35 3.46
C LEU A 92 -36.32 12.65 3.58
N LEU A 93 -35.24 12.75 2.81
CA LEU A 93 -34.32 13.88 2.89
C LEU A 93 -33.57 14.04 1.55
N ILE A 94 -33.38 15.27 1.12
CA ILE A 94 -32.50 15.64 0.02
C ILE A 94 -31.57 16.74 0.53
N LEU A 95 -30.26 16.45 0.51
CA LEU A 95 -29.21 17.38 0.90
C LEU A 95 -28.53 17.96 -0.35
N HIS A 96 -28.27 19.26 -0.35
CA HIS A 96 -27.50 19.98 -1.35
C HIS A 96 -26.85 21.24 -0.71
N HIS A 97 -26.09 22.01 -1.47
CA HIS A 97 -25.29 23.10 -0.94
C HIS A 97 -26.10 24.19 -0.20
N ASP A 98 -27.39 24.39 -0.50
CA ASP A 98 -28.23 25.40 0.17
C ASP A 98 -28.78 24.96 1.53
N ASN A 99 -28.81 23.64 1.80
CA ASN A 99 -29.46 23.12 3.01
C ASN A 99 -28.55 22.21 3.86
N ILE A 100 -27.30 21.99 3.44
CA ILE A 100 -26.32 21.23 4.21
C ILE A 100 -25.85 22.03 5.42
N SER A 101 -25.63 21.36 6.54
CA SER A 101 -25.03 21.92 7.74
C SER A 101 -24.36 20.81 8.57
N GLY A 102 -23.44 21.18 9.43
CA GLY A 102 -22.76 20.22 10.32
C GLY A 102 -21.60 19.46 9.64
N ILE A 103 -21.06 20.01 8.55
CA ILE A 103 -19.81 19.56 7.94
C ILE A 103 -18.85 20.74 7.94
N TYR A 104 -17.66 20.53 8.48
CA TYR A 104 -16.65 21.55 8.64
C TYR A 104 -15.39 21.20 7.85
N ARG A 105 -14.60 22.21 7.52
CA ARG A 105 -13.30 21.99 6.86
C ARG A 105 -12.34 21.33 7.87
N ASN A 106 -11.64 20.30 7.42
CA ASN A 106 -10.50 19.77 8.14
C ASN A 106 -9.37 20.80 8.16
N GLY A 107 -8.76 21.00 9.34
CA GLY A 107 -7.72 22.02 9.50
C GLY A 107 -6.49 21.74 8.62
N PRO A 108 -5.91 22.72 7.92
CA PRO A 108 -4.67 22.54 7.18
C PRO A 108 -3.53 22.22 8.14
N GLY A 109 -2.71 21.21 7.79
CA GLY A 109 -1.51 20.86 8.56
C GLY A 109 -1.70 19.90 9.72
N SER A 110 -2.85 19.25 9.84
CA SER A 110 -3.09 18.23 10.89
C SER A 110 -2.26 16.95 10.72
N GLY A 111 -1.52 16.80 9.60
CA GLY A 111 -0.83 15.55 9.26
C GLY A 111 -1.78 14.38 8.96
N ARG A 112 -3.07 14.65 8.86
CA ARG A 112 -4.13 13.66 8.67
C ARG A 112 -4.47 13.52 7.20
N ALA A 113 -4.56 12.28 6.73
CA ALA A 113 -4.95 11.98 5.37
C ALA A 113 -6.45 12.22 5.18
N SER A 114 -6.83 13.20 4.37
CA SER A 114 -8.23 13.54 4.04
C SER A 114 -8.31 14.41 2.80
N GLU A 115 -9.49 14.46 2.16
CA GLU A 115 -9.81 15.48 1.15
C GLU A 115 -10.05 16.84 1.83
N GLY A 116 -9.44 17.90 1.29
CA GLY A 116 -9.45 19.21 1.94
C GLY A 116 -10.76 19.99 1.78
N ARG A 117 -11.60 19.67 0.77
CA ARG A 117 -12.86 20.39 0.50
C ARG A 117 -14.05 19.67 1.14
N PRO A 118 -14.82 20.35 2.03
CA PRO A 118 -16.05 19.75 2.57
C PRO A 118 -17.06 19.49 1.45
N PRO A 119 -17.73 18.33 1.43
CA PRO A 119 -18.74 18.04 0.42
C PRO A 119 -19.93 19.00 0.55
N LEU A 120 -20.51 19.39 -0.60
CA LEU A 120 -21.64 20.31 -0.70
C LEU A 120 -21.43 21.68 -0.04
N SER A 121 -20.18 22.13 0.15
CA SER A 121 -19.88 23.39 0.86
C SER A 121 -20.31 24.65 0.09
N ASP A 122 -20.42 24.56 -1.21
CA ASP A 122 -20.77 25.65 -2.11
C ASP A 122 -21.29 25.11 -3.46
N ASN A 123 -21.61 25.99 -4.39
CA ASN A 123 -22.11 25.65 -5.72
C ASN A 123 -21.01 25.40 -6.78
N ALA A 124 -19.72 25.41 -6.42
CA ALA A 124 -18.64 25.18 -7.37
C ALA A 124 -18.48 23.70 -7.71
N VAL A 125 -18.23 23.42 -8.98
CA VAL A 125 -17.91 22.09 -9.51
C VAL A 125 -16.50 22.11 -10.07
N SER A 126 -15.65 21.22 -9.59
CA SER A 126 -14.21 21.18 -9.91
C SER A 126 -13.79 19.91 -10.64
N TYR A 127 -14.62 18.87 -10.65
CA TYR A 127 -14.36 17.62 -11.38
C TYR A 127 -15.68 16.92 -11.74
N TRP A 128 -15.65 16.10 -12.77
CA TRP A 128 -16.78 15.26 -13.16
C TRP A 128 -17.09 14.25 -12.08
N GLY A 129 -18.37 14.11 -11.71
CA GLY A 129 -18.80 13.16 -10.70
C GLY A 129 -18.83 13.72 -9.27
N GLN A 130 -18.30 14.93 -9.03
CA GLN A 130 -18.39 15.58 -7.72
C GLN A 130 -19.83 15.56 -7.19
N TYR A 131 -20.02 15.17 -5.93
CA TYR A 131 -21.36 15.13 -5.34
C TYR A 131 -21.97 16.53 -5.27
N VAL A 132 -23.18 16.66 -5.81
CA VAL A 132 -23.95 17.91 -5.86
C VAL A 132 -25.22 17.84 -5.02
N ALA A 133 -25.73 16.63 -4.76
CA ALA A 133 -26.81 16.36 -3.82
C ALA A 133 -26.70 14.94 -3.27
N VAL A 134 -27.45 14.65 -2.21
CA VAL A 134 -27.65 13.30 -1.66
C VAL A 134 -29.11 13.09 -1.36
N VAL A 135 -29.69 12.01 -1.88
CA VAL A 135 -31.07 11.61 -1.61
C VAL A 135 -31.06 10.49 -0.57
N VAL A 136 -31.94 10.59 0.43
CA VAL A 136 -32.16 9.54 1.42
C VAL A 136 -33.62 9.06 1.35
N ALA A 137 -33.80 7.74 1.24
CA ALA A 137 -35.13 7.14 1.15
C ALA A 137 -35.23 5.84 1.97
N GLU A 138 -36.42 5.32 2.16
CA GLU A 138 -36.74 4.10 2.93
C GLU A 138 -36.03 2.88 2.35
N THR A 139 -35.87 2.79 1.04
CA THR A 139 -35.19 1.71 0.35
C THR A 139 -34.14 2.25 -0.62
N PHE A 140 -33.15 1.42 -0.92
CA PHE A 140 -32.12 1.75 -1.90
C PHE A 140 -32.69 2.02 -3.30
N ALA A 141 -33.73 1.24 -3.70
CA ALA A 141 -34.41 1.43 -4.98
C ALA A 141 -35.10 2.79 -5.08
N GLN A 142 -35.81 3.22 -4.00
CA GLN A 142 -36.44 4.55 -3.93
C GLN A 142 -35.42 5.67 -3.96
N ALA A 143 -34.29 5.53 -3.21
CA ALA A 143 -33.22 6.52 -3.22
C ALA A 143 -32.60 6.68 -4.61
N ASN A 144 -32.36 5.58 -5.33
CA ASN A 144 -31.85 5.62 -6.71
C ASN A 144 -32.85 6.26 -7.69
N ALA A 145 -34.12 5.89 -7.61
CA ALA A 145 -35.15 6.47 -8.47
C ALA A 145 -35.28 7.97 -8.24
N ALA A 146 -35.25 8.40 -6.98
CA ALA A 146 -35.32 9.81 -6.63
C ALA A 146 -34.07 10.58 -7.05
N ALA A 147 -32.87 10.02 -6.86
CA ALA A 147 -31.61 10.61 -7.31
C ALA A 147 -31.60 10.83 -8.84
N ALA A 148 -32.13 9.88 -9.61
CA ALA A 148 -32.27 10.00 -11.06
C ALA A 148 -33.31 11.08 -11.47
N GLY A 149 -34.24 11.43 -10.59
CA GLY A 149 -35.26 12.46 -10.81
C GLY A 149 -34.77 13.91 -10.54
N ILE A 150 -33.63 14.07 -9.87
CA ILE A 150 -33.06 15.40 -9.59
C ILE A 150 -32.47 15.99 -10.87
N ARG A 151 -32.83 17.24 -11.15
CA ARG A 151 -32.31 17.99 -12.30
C ARG A 151 -31.41 19.14 -11.85
N VAL A 152 -30.16 19.08 -12.27
CA VAL A 152 -29.17 20.12 -11.99
C VAL A 152 -28.85 20.88 -13.26
N GLN A 153 -28.95 22.22 -13.19
CA GLN A 153 -28.50 23.12 -14.25
C GLN A 153 -27.17 23.71 -13.87
N TYR A 154 -26.27 23.82 -14.84
CA TYR A 154 -24.94 24.31 -14.64
C TYR A 154 -24.60 25.49 -15.52
N ASP A 155 -23.72 26.37 -15.02
CA ASP A 155 -22.89 27.25 -15.80
C ASP A 155 -21.54 26.57 -15.97
N ALA A 156 -21.37 25.85 -17.10
CA ALA A 156 -20.21 24.99 -17.33
C ALA A 156 -19.07 25.79 -17.97
N ASP A 157 -17.86 25.58 -17.41
CA ASP A 157 -16.60 26.01 -17.99
C ASP A 157 -15.95 24.89 -18.77
N LYS A 158 -15.00 25.23 -19.65
CA LYS A 158 -14.18 24.21 -20.34
C LYS A 158 -13.23 23.57 -19.33
N PRO A 159 -13.30 22.24 -19.12
CA PRO A 159 -12.42 21.57 -18.17
C PRO A 159 -11.01 21.38 -18.74
N ASN A 160 -10.03 21.32 -17.84
CA ASN A 160 -8.67 20.92 -18.15
C ASN A 160 -8.39 19.52 -17.55
N VAL A 161 -8.47 18.49 -18.37
CA VAL A 161 -8.13 17.09 -18.05
C VAL A 161 -7.04 16.56 -18.98
N SER A 162 -6.23 17.44 -19.57
CA SER A 162 -5.16 17.09 -20.49
C SER A 162 -4.18 16.11 -19.87
N THR A 163 -3.80 15.07 -20.62
CA THR A 163 -2.76 14.12 -20.26
C THR A 163 -1.35 14.66 -20.45
N ASN A 164 -1.18 15.67 -21.29
CA ASN A 164 0.09 16.42 -21.37
C ASN A 164 0.20 17.32 -20.14
N LEU A 165 1.12 17.00 -19.21
CA LEU A 165 1.37 17.82 -18.03
C LEU A 165 2.19 19.03 -18.38
N SER A 166 3.24 18.86 -19.18
CA SER A 166 4.04 19.95 -19.73
C SER A 166 5.00 19.43 -20.81
N ASP A 167 5.03 20.08 -21.97
CA ASP A 167 6.01 19.81 -23.03
C ASP A 167 6.31 21.14 -23.77
N PRO A 168 7.54 21.68 -23.63
CA PRO A 168 8.62 21.24 -22.73
C PRO A 168 8.31 21.46 -21.25
N MET A 169 8.96 20.68 -20.38
CA MET A 169 8.85 20.86 -18.93
C MET A 169 9.41 22.23 -18.54
N PRO A 170 8.69 23.06 -17.73
CA PRO A 170 9.21 24.35 -17.29
C PRO A 170 10.53 24.20 -16.54
N ALA A 171 11.35 25.24 -16.58
CA ALA A 171 12.60 25.25 -15.84
C ALA A 171 12.38 25.07 -14.32
N ILE A 172 13.33 24.47 -13.66
CA ILE A 172 13.29 24.27 -12.21
C ILE A 172 13.19 25.62 -11.51
N GLY A 173 12.25 25.75 -10.58
CA GLY A 173 11.93 26.99 -9.85
C GLY A 173 11.12 28.02 -10.62
N ALA A 174 10.82 27.79 -11.91
CA ALA A 174 9.91 28.65 -12.66
C ALA A 174 8.44 28.45 -12.20
N PRO A 175 7.54 29.41 -12.43
CA PRO A 175 6.12 29.23 -12.17
C PRO A 175 5.57 27.98 -12.88
N GLY A 176 4.97 27.06 -12.10
CA GLY A 176 4.46 25.77 -12.60
C GLY A 176 5.54 24.72 -12.90
N GLY A 177 6.81 25.02 -12.66
CA GLY A 177 7.90 24.08 -12.82
C GLY A 177 8.24 23.30 -11.55
N PRO A 178 9.11 22.28 -11.66
CA PRO A 178 9.55 21.49 -10.53
C PRO A 178 10.38 22.31 -9.53
N HIS A 179 10.35 21.89 -8.25
CA HIS A 179 11.22 22.38 -7.20
C HIS A 179 12.16 21.27 -6.76
N ILE A 180 13.41 21.60 -6.45
CA ILE A 180 14.43 20.64 -6.00
C ILE A 180 13.98 19.99 -4.70
N GLN A 181 14.03 18.66 -4.65
CA GLN A 181 13.76 17.82 -3.47
C GLN A 181 15.05 17.24 -2.91
N SER A 182 15.98 16.81 -3.79
CA SER A 182 17.27 16.25 -3.47
C SER A 182 18.32 16.76 -4.46
N HIS A 183 19.52 17.11 -3.96
CA HIS A 183 20.60 17.61 -4.80
C HIS A 183 21.96 17.34 -4.16
N ARG A 184 22.89 16.80 -4.95
CA ARG A 184 24.31 16.71 -4.60
C ARG A 184 25.18 16.84 -5.84
N GLY A 185 26.38 17.42 -5.69
CA GLY A 185 27.32 17.69 -6.78
C GLY A 185 26.80 18.68 -7.83
N ASP A 186 27.21 18.52 -9.06
CA ASP A 186 26.75 19.27 -10.24
C ASP A 186 26.27 18.29 -11.33
N PRO A 187 25.00 17.87 -11.29
CA PRO A 187 24.47 16.88 -12.23
C PRO A 187 24.42 17.39 -13.68
N ASP A 188 24.25 18.70 -13.91
CA ASP A 188 24.18 19.25 -15.26
C ASP A 188 25.57 19.31 -15.92
N ALA A 189 26.61 19.75 -15.23
CA ALA A 189 27.99 19.74 -15.74
C ALA A 189 28.48 18.30 -15.92
N ALA A 190 28.21 17.41 -14.97
CA ALA A 190 28.56 16.00 -15.06
C ALA A 190 27.86 15.28 -16.25
N PHE A 191 26.57 15.59 -16.48
CA PHE A 191 25.84 15.09 -17.65
C PHE A 191 26.44 15.64 -18.97
N ALA A 192 26.73 16.94 -19.02
CA ALA A 192 27.28 17.56 -20.22
C ALA A 192 28.61 16.91 -20.67
N SER A 193 29.47 16.54 -19.71
CA SER A 193 30.77 15.90 -19.94
C SER A 193 30.72 14.37 -20.08
N ALA A 194 29.63 13.72 -19.75
CA ALA A 194 29.51 12.27 -19.78
C ALA A 194 29.62 11.71 -21.21
N PRO A 195 30.46 10.66 -21.45
CA PRO A 195 30.58 10.04 -22.77
C PRO A 195 29.37 9.21 -23.21
N VAL A 196 28.64 8.63 -22.28
CA VAL A 196 27.41 7.87 -22.55
C VAL A 196 26.25 8.55 -21.83
N LYS A 197 25.15 8.78 -22.55
CA LYS A 197 24.03 9.60 -22.05
C LYS A 197 22.70 8.97 -22.38
N ILE A 198 21.77 9.00 -21.41
CA ILE A 198 20.34 8.84 -21.62
C ILE A 198 19.67 10.17 -21.29
N ASP A 199 18.81 10.63 -22.18
CA ASP A 199 17.99 11.82 -22.02
C ASP A 199 16.58 11.50 -22.56
N ALA A 200 15.65 11.19 -21.65
CA ALA A 200 14.35 10.68 -22.06
C ALA A 200 13.24 11.05 -21.06
N THR A 201 12.01 11.13 -21.59
CA THR A 201 10.81 11.36 -20.80
C THR A 201 9.98 10.09 -20.69
N TYR A 202 9.59 9.76 -19.47
CA TYR A 202 8.76 8.60 -19.13
C TYR A 202 7.45 9.07 -18.54
N SER A 203 6.34 8.40 -18.85
CA SER A 203 5.02 8.76 -18.38
C SER A 203 4.23 7.56 -17.89
N THR A 204 3.52 7.74 -16.76
CA THR A 204 2.54 6.77 -16.27
C THR A 204 1.14 7.36 -16.33
N PRO A 205 0.09 6.57 -16.61
CA PRO A 205 -1.28 7.06 -16.70
C PRO A 205 -1.85 7.39 -15.31
N ALA A 206 -3.07 7.93 -15.26
CA ALA A 206 -3.91 7.89 -14.08
C ALA A 206 -4.49 6.48 -13.91
N GLU A 207 -4.42 5.93 -12.70
CA GLU A 207 -4.92 4.58 -12.39
C GLU A 207 -5.90 4.63 -11.22
N THR A 208 -6.99 3.86 -11.30
CA THR A 208 -8.00 3.77 -10.23
C THR A 208 -7.76 2.51 -9.39
N HIS A 209 -7.84 2.62 -8.07
CA HIS A 209 -7.57 1.52 -7.12
C HIS A 209 -8.43 0.28 -7.32
N ASN A 210 -9.69 0.47 -7.66
CA ASN A 210 -10.67 -0.58 -7.96
C ASN A 210 -10.68 -1.77 -6.98
N PRO A 211 -10.70 -1.55 -5.63
CA PRO A 211 -10.86 -2.66 -4.70
C PRO A 211 -12.19 -3.38 -4.97
N MET A 212 -12.24 -4.69 -4.73
CA MET A 212 -13.46 -5.46 -4.96
C MET A 212 -14.62 -5.01 -4.06
N GLU A 213 -14.35 -4.76 -2.78
CA GLU A 213 -15.29 -4.09 -1.89
C GLU A 213 -15.41 -2.61 -2.26
N MET A 214 -16.63 -2.17 -2.56
CA MET A 214 -16.94 -0.75 -2.77
C MET A 214 -16.80 0.03 -1.45
N HIS A 215 -16.50 1.33 -1.54
CA HIS A 215 -16.54 2.19 -0.37
C HIS A 215 -17.96 2.24 0.19
N ALA A 216 -18.09 2.14 1.50
CA ALA A 216 -19.38 2.17 2.16
C ALA A 216 -19.27 2.74 3.57
N THR A 217 -20.31 3.44 3.99
CA THR A 217 -20.50 3.92 5.36
C THR A 217 -21.90 3.54 5.82
N THR A 218 -22.01 2.97 7.01
CA THR A 218 -23.28 2.87 7.74
C THR A 218 -23.16 3.70 9.02
N ALA A 219 -23.92 4.79 9.14
CA ALA A 219 -23.85 5.74 10.26
C ALA A 219 -25.03 5.51 11.23
N VAL A 220 -24.72 5.41 12.53
CA VAL A 220 -25.71 5.21 13.59
C VAL A 220 -25.45 6.20 14.72
N TRP A 221 -26.43 7.09 14.98
CA TRP A 221 -26.39 7.98 16.14
C TRP A 221 -27.15 7.40 17.33
N ARG A 222 -26.59 7.62 18.52
CA ARG A 222 -27.24 7.33 19.80
C ARG A 222 -27.01 8.54 20.74
N GLY A 223 -27.97 9.47 20.74
CA GLY A 223 -27.80 10.76 21.40
C GLY A 223 -26.70 11.57 20.75
N GLN A 224 -25.62 11.85 21.47
CA GLN A 224 -24.45 12.59 20.97
C GLN A 224 -23.36 11.68 20.41
N HIS A 225 -23.44 10.36 20.58
CA HIS A 225 -22.49 9.40 20.05
C HIS A 225 -22.85 8.94 18.65
N VAL A 226 -21.83 8.87 17.78
CA VAL A 226 -21.95 8.29 16.44
C VAL A 226 -20.99 7.13 16.25
N THR A 227 -21.51 5.99 15.77
CA THR A 227 -20.70 4.88 15.28
C THR A 227 -20.78 4.86 13.75
N LEU A 228 -19.61 4.89 13.08
CA LEU A 228 -19.49 4.74 11.65
C LEU A 228 -18.89 3.36 11.34
N TYR A 229 -19.68 2.50 10.72
CA TYR A 229 -19.21 1.24 10.13
C TYR A 229 -18.68 1.58 8.73
N GLU A 230 -17.37 1.49 8.56
CA GLU A 230 -16.66 2.15 7.47
C GLU A 230 -15.71 1.18 6.76
N SER A 231 -15.51 1.35 5.47
CA SER A 231 -14.43 0.68 4.76
C SER A 231 -13.16 1.53 4.83
N SER A 232 -12.37 1.38 5.90
CA SER A 232 -11.23 2.22 6.20
C SER A 232 -9.94 1.45 6.43
N GLN A 233 -8.84 1.88 5.79
CA GLN A 233 -7.47 1.39 6.02
C GLN A 233 -6.79 2.01 7.26
N GLY A 234 -7.46 2.96 7.95
CA GLY A 234 -6.90 3.67 9.09
C GLY A 234 -7.98 4.19 10.04
N VAL A 235 -8.58 3.31 10.88
CA VAL A 235 -9.67 3.71 11.78
C VAL A 235 -9.28 4.84 12.74
N VAL A 236 -8.01 4.91 13.16
CA VAL A 236 -7.51 5.99 14.03
C VAL A 236 -7.45 7.33 13.28
N ASN A 237 -6.95 7.33 12.03
CA ASN A 237 -6.96 8.53 11.18
C ASN A 237 -8.39 8.95 10.85
N HIS A 238 -9.25 8.00 10.46
CA HIS A 238 -10.64 8.23 10.12
C HIS A 238 -11.41 8.84 11.30
N HIS A 239 -11.21 8.28 12.51
CA HIS A 239 -11.75 8.81 13.76
C HIS A 239 -11.37 10.28 13.98
N SER A 240 -10.07 10.59 13.87
CA SER A 240 -9.56 11.95 14.08
C SER A 240 -10.11 12.95 13.05
N VAL A 241 -10.12 12.58 11.77
CA VAL A 241 -10.64 13.43 10.68
C VAL A 241 -12.14 13.65 10.83
N MET A 242 -12.91 12.57 11.08
CA MET A 242 -14.37 12.68 11.19
C MET A 242 -14.81 13.45 12.45
N SER A 243 -14.03 13.40 13.54
CA SER A 243 -14.25 14.24 14.73
C SER A 243 -14.22 15.73 14.35
N GLU A 244 -13.22 16.17 13.59
CA GLU A 244 -13.12 17.56 13.11
C GLU A 244 -14.20 17.89 12.08
N VAL A 245 -14.38 17.03 11.07
CA VAL A 245 -15.32 17.24 9.96
C VAL A 245 -16.77 17.32 10.44
N LEU A 246 -17.16 16.53 11.43
CA LEU A 246 -18.51 16.54 12.01
C LEU A 246 -18.67 17.50 13.20
N GLY A 247 -17.57 18.09 13.68
CA GLY A 247 -17.59 18.91 14.89
C GLY A 247 -18.05 18.13 16.14
N VAL A 248 -17.68 16.84 16.21
CA VAL A 248 -18.05 15.93 17.30
C VAL A 248 -16.82 15.68 18.16
N PRO A 249 -16.92 15.78 19.51
CA PRO A 249 -15.82 15.43 20.39
C PRO A 249 -15.30 14.01 20.11
N PRO A 250 -13.98 13.77 20.16
CA PRO A 250 -13.39 12.46 19.85
C PRO A 250 -14.00 11.31 20.65
N GLU A 251 -14.34 11.54 21.92
CA GLU A 251 -14.96 10.54 22.79
C GLU A 251 -16.39 10.14 22.37
N ASN A 252 -16.99 10.90 21.48
CA ASN A 252 -18.36 10.69 21.00
C ASN A 252 -18.41 10.11 19.57
N ILE A 253 -17.29 9.67 19.02
CA ILE A 253 -17.23 9.03 17.71
C ILE A 253 -16.50 7.71 17.78
N GLU A 254 -17.00 6.71 17.07
CA GLU A 254 -16.40 5.40 16.95
C GLU A 254 -16.39 4.99 15.47
N ILE A 255 -15.25 4.47 15.01
CA ILE A 255 -15.07 3.95 13.65
C ILE A 255 -14.82 2.46 13.73
N ILE A 256 -15.64 1.68 13.04
CA ILE A 256 -15.53 0.21 12.97
C ILE A 256 -15.27 -0.22 11.54
N SER A 257 -14.16 -0.94 11.32
CA SER A 257 -13.72 -1.49 10.02
C SER A 257 -13.01 -2.82 10.25
N ARG A 258 -13.77 -3.85 10.68
CA ARG A 258 -13.19 -5.15 11.08
C ARG A 258 -12.62 -5.94 9.92
N PHE A 259 -13.30 -5.92 8.77
CA PHE A 259 -12.87 -6.57 7.54
C PHE A 259 -12.90 -5.57 6.39
N ILE A 260 -11.90 -5.65 5.51
CA ILE A 260 -11.76 -4.79 4.36
C ILE A 260 -11.49 -5.67 3.14
N GLY A 261 -12.33 -5.53 2.13
CA GLY A 261 -12.23 -6.24 0.86
C GLY A 261 -11.28 -5.56 -0.12
N SER A 262 -10.01 -5.44 0.29
CA SER A 262 -8.93 -4.67 -0.33
C SER A 262 -9.14 -3.15 -0.31
N GLY A 263 -8.09 -2.39 -0.65
CA GLY A 263 -8.16 -0.92 -0.67
C GLY A 263 -7.08 -0.31 -1.54
N PHE A 264 -5.90 -0.91 -1.57
CA PHE A 264 -4.72 -0.47 -2.36
C PHE A 264 -4.29 0.98 -2.11
N GLY A 265 -4.78 1.62 -1.01
CA GLY A 265 -4.58 3.03 -0.69
C GLY A 265 -5.84 3.89 -0.83
N GLY A 266 -6.82 3.49 -1.64
CA GLY A 266 -8.06 4.25 -1.87
C GLY A 266 -8.94 4.41 -0.62
N LYS A 267 -8.76 3.56 0.41
CA LYS A 267 -9.50 3.60 1.67
C LYS A 267 -8.69 4.21 2.83
N LEU A 268 -7.59 4.92 2.53
CA LEU A 268 -6.81 5.65 3.54
C LEU A 268 -7.50 6.94 3.99
N PHE A 269 -8.13 7.65 3.06
CA PHE A 269 -8.82 8.90 3.32
C PHE A 269 -10.29 8.65 3.66
N PRO A 270 -10.89 9.37 4.63
CA PRO A 270 -12.34 9.53 4.69
C PRO A 270 -12.78 10.39 3.51
N TRP A 271 -13.61 9.80 2.64
CA TRP A 271 -14.12 10.45 1.46
C TRP A 271 -15.50 11.11 1.74
N PRO A 272 -16.01 11.98 0.84
CA PRO A 272 -17.25 12.73 1.04
C PRO A 272 -18.45 11.92 1.53
N HIS A 273 -18.59 10.66 1.10
CA HIS A 273 -19.70 9.78 1.48
C HIS A 273 -19.79 9.54 2.99
N SER A 274 -18.66 9.48 3.71
CA SER A 274 -18.64 9.24 5.17
C SER A 274 -19.33 10.39 5.92
N ALA A 275 -18.93 11.64 5.63
CA ALA A 275 -19.50 12.82 6.26
C ALA A 275 -20.98 13.01 5.90
N LEU A 276 -21.34 12.81 4.63
CA LEU A 276 -22.72 12.96 4.14
C LEU A 276 -23.64 11.92 4.77
N CYS A 277 -23.18 10.67 4.90
CA CYS A 277 -23.92 9.59 5.56
C CYS A 277 -24.15 9.92 7.04
N ALA A 278 -23.13 10.40 7.76
CA ALA A 278 -23.24 10.76 9.18
C ALA A 278 -24.21 11.94 9.41
N VAL A 279 -24.15 12.98 8.59
CA VAL A 279 -25.05 14.14 8.68
C VAL A 279 -26.49 13.75 8.35
N ALA A 280 -26.71 12.93 7.32
CA ALA A 280 -28.03 12.44 6.98
C ALA A 280 -28.65 11.62 8.12
N ALA A 281 -27.86 10.74 8.73
CA ALA A 281 -28.29 9.93 9.88
C ALA A 281 -28.67 10.81 11.09
N ARG A 282 -27.89 11.87 11.37
CA ARG A 282 -28.18 12.81 12.47
C ARG A 282 -29.48 13.59 12.21
N LYS A 283 -29.70 14.08 10.99
CA LYS A 283 -30.91 14.84 10.63
C LYS A 283 -32.19 14.00 10.69
N LEU A 284 -32.12 12.72 10.38
CA LEU A 284 -33.27 11.80 10.38
C LEU A 284 -33.47 11.06 11.71
N ASP A 285 -32.51 11.09 12.62
CA ASP A 285 -32.48 10.27 13.84
C ASP A 285 -32.73 8.77 13.49
N ARG A 286 -32.11 8.31 12.40
CA ARG A 286 -32.21 6.95 11.88
C ARG A 286 -30.85 6.48 11.36
N PRO A 287 -30.54 5.17 11.44
CA PRO A 287 -29.36 4.64 10.76
C PRO A 287 -29.46 4.88 9.25
N VAL A 288 -28.36 5.35 8.66
CA VAL A 288 -28.24 5.58 7.20
C VAL A 288 -27.12 4.74 6.66
N LYS A 289 -27.33 4.10 5.52
CA LYS A 289 -26.31 3.41 4.73
C LYS A 289 -26.10 4.11 3.40
N LEU A 290 -24.84 4.40 3.08
CA LEU A 290 -24.40 4.91 1.78
C LEU A 290 -23.32 4.00 1.21
N VAL A 291 -23.56 3.45 0.02
CA VAL A 291 -22.56 2.66 -0.72
C VAL A 291 -22.21 3.40 -2.00
N VAL A 292 -20.92 3.64 -2.20
CA VAL A 292 -20.38 4.30 -3.41
C VAL A 292 -20.38 3.28 -4.55
N SER A 293 -21.08 3.58 -5.65
CA SER A 293 -21.12 2.69 -6.81
C SER A 293 -19.75 2.53 -7.47
N ARG A 294 -19.52 1.45 -8.22
CA ARG A 294 -18.28 1.25 -8.99
C ARG A 294 -17.97 2.44 -9.89
N LYS A 295 -18.96 2.98 -10.58
CA LYS A 295 -18.80 4.16 -11.43
C LYS A 295 -18.29 5.38 -10.65
N MET A 296 -18.85 5.65 -9.46
CA MET A 296 -18.42 6.75 -8.60
C MET A 296 -16.99 6.56 -8.10
N MET A 297 -16.52 5.33 -7.93
CA MET A 297 -15.15 5.05 -7.48
C MET A 297 -14.07 5.52 -8.48
N PHE A 298 -14.42 5.78 -9.73
CA PHE A 298 -13.51 6.38 -10.71
C PHE A 298 -13.43 7.91 -10.60
N GLN A 299 -14.17 8.52 -9.67
CA GLN A 299 -14.38 9.96 -9.60
C GLN A 299 -14.14 10.52 -8.19
N ASP A 300 -14.70 9.85 -7.15
CA ASP A 300 -14.90 10.45 -5.83
C ASP A 300 -14.03 9.85 -4.71
N VAL A 301 -13.23 8.83 -4.97
CA VAL A 301 -12.47 8.11 -3.94
C VAL A 301 -10.97 8.01 -4.23
N GLY A 302 -10.45 8.96 -4.94
CA GLY A 302 -9.04 9.07 -5.26
C GLY A 302 -8.57 8.15 -6.39
N HIS A 303 -7.33 8.39 -6.81
CA HIS A 303 -6.67 7.67 -7.91
C HIS A 303 -5.16 7.91 -7.82
N ARG A 304 -4.34 7.01 -8.41
CA ARG A 304 -2.93 7.31 -8.69
C ARG A 304 -2.86 8.41 -9.74
N PRO A 305 -2.15 9.51 -9.50
CA PRO A 305 -2.07 10.58 -10.50
C PRO A 305 -1.21 10.17 -11.71
N ARG A 306 -1.53 10.72 -12.88
CA ARG A 306 -0.62 10.68 -14.02
C ARG A 306 0.69 11.36 -13.67
N THR A 307 1.83 10.77 -14.11
CA THR A 307 3.16 11.37 -13.97
C THR A 307 3.82 11.57 -15.31
N GLN A 308 4.71 12.57 -15.39
CA GLN A 308 5.61 12.82 -16.51
C GLN A 308 6.99 13.12 -15.92
N GLN A 309 7.99 12.33 -16.29
CA GLN A 309 9.30 12.28 -15.64
C GLN A 309 10.39 12.38 -16.69
N HIS A 310 11.19 13.44 -16.63
CA HIS A 310 12.37 13.63 -17.46
C HIS A 310 13.59 13.09 -16.72
N VAL A 311 14.19 12.04 -17.25
CA VAL A 311 15.36 11.37 -16.67
C VAL A 311 16.58 11.60 -17.54
N ARG A 312 17.67 12.04 -16.90
CA ARG A 312 18.98 12.19 -17.54
C ARG A 312 20.02 11.38 -16.78
N LEU A 313 20.65 10.43 -17.46
CA LEU A 313 21.74 9.62 -16.95
C LEU A 313 23.02 9.92 -17.74
N GLY A 314 24.11 10.21 -17.05
CA GLY A 314 25.44 10.30 -17.62
C GLY A 314 26.33 9.21 -17.04
N ALA A 315 27.05 8.46 -17.87
CA ALA A 315 27.91 7.37 -17.42
C ALA A 315 29.25 7.33 -18.17
N THR A 316 30.24 6.67 -17.56
CA THR A 316 31.49 6.26 -18.19
C THR A 316 31.25 5.01 -19.06
N PRO A 317 32.16 4.68 -20.01
CA PRO A 317 32.02 3.47 -20.85
C PRO A 317 32.01 2.15 -20.08
N ASP A 318 32.57 2.11 -18.87
CA ASP A 318 32.55 0.97 -17.96
C ASP A 318 31.32 0.95 -17.04
N GLY A 319 30.36 1.85 -17.24
CA GLY A 319 29.04 1.85 -16.58
C GLY A 319 28.96 2.58 -15.24
N LYS A 320 30.01 3.29 -14.81
CA LYS A 320 29.93 4.11 -13.59
C LYS A 320 29.06 5.34 -13.84
N LEU A 321 28.05 5.60 -12.99
CA LEU A 321 27.24 6.80 -13.08
C LEU A 321 28.04 8.05 -12.70
N LEU A 322 28.04 9.03 -13.59
CA LEU A 322 28.60 10.36 -13.39
C LEU A 322 27.51 11.35 -13.00
N SER A 323 26.30 11.18 -13.51
CA SER A 323 25.15 12.05 -13.26
C SER A 323 23.85 11.26 -13.29
N LEU A 324 22.94 11.62 -12.41
CA LEU A 324 21.56 11.15 -12.37
C LEU A 324 20.63 12.34 -12.07
N ALA A 325 19.73 12.67 -12.98
CA ALA A 325 18.70 13.66 -12.76
C ALA A 325 17.32 13.10 -13.09
N GLN A 326 16.35 13.31 -12.20
CA GLN A 326 14.94 12.98 -12.38
C GLN A 326 14.10 14.19 -12.03
N ASP A 327 13.58 14.85 -13.05
CA ASP A 327 12.72 16.01 -12.92
C ASP A 327 11.30 15.58 -13.31
N TYR A 328 10.30 15.76 -12.43
CA TYR A 328 8.97 15.21 -12.70
C TYR A 328 7.82 16.12 -12.28
N LEU A 329 6.70 15.91 -12.94
CA LEU A 329 5.41 16.51 -12.65
C LEU A 329 4.38 15.40 -12.41
N ASN A 330 3.44 15.63 -11.50
CA ASN A 330 2.20 14.87 -11.44
C ASN A 330 0.98 15.78 -11.42
N HIS A 331 -0.16 15.28 -11.90
CA HIS A 331 -1.39 16.05 -11.77
C HIS A 331 -1.94 15.97 -10.34
N THR A 332 -2.71 17.01 -9.96
CA THR A 332 -3.49 17.05 -8.71
C THR A 332 -4.84 17.72 -8.96
N SER A 333 -5.75 17.70 -7.98
CA SER A 333 -7.05 18.37 -8.02
C SER A 333 -6.90 19.89 -8.01
N GLN A 334 -8.03 20.61 -8.15
CA GLN A 334 -8.05 22.08 -8.09
C GLN A 334 -7.80 22.62 -6.67
N PHE A 335 -7.98 21.82 -5.63
CA PHE A 335 -7.97 22.26 -4.24
C PHE A 335 -7.01 21.53 -3.31
N ASP A 336 -6.44 20.40 -3.71
CA ASP A 336 -5.48 19.67 -2.90
C ASP A 336 -4.11 19.57 -3.57
N ASP A 337 -3.04 19.61 -2.78
CA ASP A 337 -1.65 19.51 -3.22
C ASP A 337 -1.11 18.09 -2.94
N ILE A 338 -1.62 17.10 -3.66
CA ILE A 338 -1.16 15.72 -3.52
C ILE A 338 0.02 15.47 -4.46
N ARG A 339 1.18 15.17 -3.87
CA ARG A 339 2.41 14.83 -4.59
C ARG A 339 2.58 13.32 -4.67
N GLU A 340 2.81 12.82 -5.87
CA GLU A 340 3.32 11.47 -6.10
C GLU A 340 4.84 11.54 -6.04
N ASN A 341 5.45 11.00 -4.98
CA ASN A 341 6.88 11.13 -4.74
C ASN A 341 7.72 10.20 -5.64
N CYS A 342 7.72 10.43 -6.96
CA CYS A 342 8.44 9.59 -7.94
C CYS A 342 9.95 9.50 -7.67
N GLY A 343 10.52 10.48 -6.99
CA GLY A 343 11.92 10.49 -6.60
C GLY A 343 12.26 9.71 -5.33
N GLU A 344 11.35 8.91 -4.77
CA GLU A 344 11.51 8.26 -3.47
C GLU A 344 12.77 7.38 -3.41
N ALA A 345 13.01 6.53 -4.41
CA ALA A 345 14.15 5.61 -4.42
C ALA A 345 15.41 6.16 -5.11
N THR A 346 15.27 7.16 -5.97
CA THR A 346 16.32 7.67 -6.84
C THR A 346 17.57 8.16 -6.09
N PRO A 347 17.48 8.82 -4.91
CA PRO A 347 18.65 9.36 -4.23
C PRO A 347 19.61 8.31 -3.65
N PHE A 348 19.14 7.07 -3.45
CA PHE A 348 19.90 6.05 -2.72
C PHE A 348 19.97 4.67 -3.40
N LEU A 349 19.21 4.45 -4.48
CA LEU A 349 19.16 3.13 -5.10
C LEU A 349 20.48 2.77 -5.79
N TYR A 350 21.08 3.73 -6.50
CA TYR A 350 22.34 3.61 -7.22
C TYR A 350 23.32 4.71 -6.80
N SER A 351 24.59 4.34 -6.68
CA SER A 351 25.65 5.29 -6.30
C SER A 351 25.94 6.28 -7.43
N THR A 352 25.90 7.57 -7.12
CA THR A 352 26.36 8.64 -8.00
C THR A 352 26.72 9.89 -7.19
N ALA A 353 27.84 10.54 -7.54
CA ALA A 353 28.27 11.77 -6.88
C ALA A 353 27.43 13.01 -7.27
N ASN A 354 26.76 12.98 -8.43
CA ASN A 354 25.99 14.10 -8.94
C ASN A 354 24.53 13.70 -9.17
N LEU A 355 23.64 14.23 -8.35
CA LEU A 355 22.23 13.90 -8.33
C LEU A 355 21.35 15.15 -8.32
N ARG A 356 20.23 15.09 -9.03
CA ARG A 356 19.09 15.98 -8.82
C ARG A 356 17.79 15.20 -8.89
N VAL A 357 16.92 15.45 -7.91
CA VAL A 357 15.51 15.09 -7.96
C VAL A 357 14.70 16.36 -7.78
N SER A 358 13.75 16.61 -8.67
CA SER A 358 12.84 17.75 -8.56
C SER A 358 11.41 17.38 -8.89
N SER A 359 10.43 18.01 -8.23
CA SER A 359 9.01 17.71 -8.38
C SER A 359 8.14 18.94 -8.54
N GLY A 360 7.09 18.83 -9.34
CA GLY A 360 6.07 19.86 -9.50
C GLY A 360 4.66 19.29 -9.61
N LEU A 361 3.67 20.17 -9.38
CA LEU A 361 2.25 19.84 -9.44
C LEU A 361 1.57 20.57 -10.59
N VAL A 362 0.68 19.88 -11.28
CA VAL A 362 -0.14 20.43 -12.35
C VAL A 362 -1.61 20.21 -12.03
N ARG A 363 -2.37 21.31 -11.82
CA ARG A 363 -3.78 21.21 -11.48
C ARG A 363 -4.62 20.75 -12.67
N ARG A 364 -5.56 19.85 -12.40
CA ARG A 364 -6.52 19.32 -13.37
C ARG A 364 -7.93 19.30 -12.77
N ASN A 365 -8.94 19.26 -13.64
CA ASN A 365 -10.33 19.09 -13.23
C ASN A 365 -10.66 17.60 -13.00
N VAL A 366 -9.99 17.03 -12.04
CA VAL A 366 -10.13 15.64 -11.57
C VAL A 366 -10.33 15.62 -10.06
N GLY A 367 -10.85 14.55 -9.52
CA GLY A 367 -10.93 14.33 -8.07
C GLY A 367 -9.55 14.35 -7.41
N THR A 368 -9.51 14.47 -6.09
CA THR A 368 -8.25 14.48 -5.35
C THR A 368 -7.53 13.13 -5.50
N PRO A 369 -6.26 13.10 -5.95
CA PRO A 369 -5.47 11.87 -5.95
C PRO A 369 -5.24 11.34 -4.53
N THR A 370 -4.92 10.05 -4.42
CA THR A 370 -4.51 9.44 -3.15
C THR A 370 -3.46 8.37 -3.40
N PRO A 371 -2.61 8.05 -2.39
CA PRO A 371 -1.64 6.98 -2.53
C PRO A 371 -2.27 5.69 -3.06
N MET A 372 -1.66 5.11 -4.09
CA MET A 372 -1.98 3.78 -4.57
C MET A 372 -0.77 2.88 -4.38
N ARG A 373 -0.94 1.61 -4.04
CA ARG A 373 0.08 0.61 -3.70
C ARG A 373 1.47 0.93 -4.29
N GLY A 374 2.45 1.23 -3.44
CA GLY A 374 3.77 1.71 -3.82
C GLY A 374 3.79 3.16 -4.33
N PRO A 375 3.13 4.14 -3.62
CA PRO A 375 3.09 5.52 -4.07
C PRO A 375 4.49 6.09 -4.26
N GLY A 376 4.69 6.77 -5.38
CA GLY A 376 5.98 7.33 -5.76
C GLY A 376 6.98 6.31 -6.27
N ALA A 377 7.28 5.24 -5.53
CA ALA A 377 8.24 4.22 -5.94
C ALA A 377 7.82 3.50 -7.24
N VAL A 378 6.55 3.15 -7.39
CA VAL A 378 6.07 2.44 -8.58
C VAL A 378 6.22 3.28 -9.85
N PRO A 379 5.65 4.49 -9.96
CA PRO A 379 5.87 5.32 -11.15
C PRO A 379 7.32 5.81 -11.27
N GLY A 380 8.02 6.08 -10.15
CA GLY A 380 9.39 6.56 -10.16
C GLY A 380 10.37 5.52 -10.67
N LEU A 381 10.27 4.29 -10.18
CA LEU A 381 11.12 3.19 -10.63
C LEU A 381 10.79 2.75 -12.06
N PHE A 382 9.56 2.94 -12.54
CA PHE A 382 9.30 2.75 -13.97
C PHE A 382 10.23 3.64 -14.81
N ALA A 383 10.37 4.91 -14.46
CA ALA A 383 11.24 5.84 -15.21
C ALA A 383 12.74 5.52 -15.04
N ILE A 384 13.20 5.38 -13.78
CA ILE A 384 14.62 5.16 -13.48
C ILE A 384 15.10 3.80 -14.00
N GLU A 385 14.35 2.73 -13.77
CA GLU A 385 14.75 1.38 -14.18
C GLU A 385 14.68 1.18 -15.69
N SER A 386 13.73 1.85 -16.38
CA SER A 386 13.71 1.89 -17.84
C SER A 386 14.92 2.64 -18.39
N ALA A 387 15.28 3.79 -17.81
CA ALA A 387 16.49 4.54 -18.19
C ALA A 387 17.76 3.73 -17.92
N MET A 388 17.83 2.98 -16.84
CA MET A 388 18.95 2.08 -16.51
C MET A 388 19.07 0.92 -17.50
N ASP A 389 17.96 0.37 -17.97
CA ASP A 389 17.97 -0.65 -19.03
C ASP A 389 18.45 -0.06 -20.36
N GLU A 390 17.97 1.15 -20.73
CA GLU A 390 18.46 1.87 -21.91
C GLU A 390 19.98 2.14 -21.83
N LEU A 391 20.48 2.54 -20.66
CA LEU A 391 21.90 2.74 -20.41
C LEU A 391 22.70 1.44 -20.58
N ALA A 392 22.21 0.32 -20.04
CA ALA A 392 22.87 -0.98 -20.18
C ALA A 392 23.00 -1.39 -21.67
N ILE A 393 21.96 -1.16 -22.47
CA ILE A 393 21.98 -1.43 -23.90
C ILE A 393 22.97 -0.52 -24.64
N GLN A 394 22.99 0.78 -24.35
CA GLN A 394 23.98 1.70 -24.96
C GLN A 394 25.43 1.33 -24.63
N LEU A 395 25.67 0.85 -23.41
CA LEU A 395 26.98 0.37 -22.97
C LEU A 395 27.35 -1.02 -23.52
N ASN A 396 26.41 -1.69 -24.22
CA ASN A 396 26.53 -3.11 -24.57
C ASN A 396 26.89 -3.98 -23.35
N MET A 397 26.29 -3.68 -22.22
CA MET A 397 26.51 -4.34 -20.92
C MET A 397 25.26 -5.14 -20.52
N ASP A 398 25.47 -6.26 -19.85
CA ASP A 398 24.35 -7.01 -19.29
C ASP A 398 23.60 -6.17 -18.24
N PRO A 399 22.26 -6.04 -18.32
CA PRO A 399 21.48 -5.21 -17.39
C PRO A 399 21.63 -5.58 -15.91
N VAL A 400 21.86 -6.86 -15.59
CA VAL A 400 22.13 -7.31 -14.21
C VAL A 400 23.51 -6.87 -13.77
N GLN A 401 24.53 -7.02 -14.66
CA GLN A 401 25.92 -6.64 -14.33
C GLN A 401 26.04 -5.13 -14.10
N LEU A 402 25.37 -4.30 -14.89
CA LEU A 402 25.35 -2.85 -14.66
C LEU A 402 24.83 -2.53 -13.25
N ARG A 403 23.69 -3.12 -12.85
CA ARG A 403 23.09 -2.87 -11.53
C ARG A 403 23.95 -3.36 -10.37
N LEU A 404 24.60 -4.52 -10.52
CA LEU A 404 25.55 -5.05 -9.53
C LEU A 404 26.76 -4.13 -9.32
N GLY A 405 27.22 -3.46 -10.40
CA GLY A 405 28.33 -2.51 -10.36
C GLY A 405 28.01 -1.19 -9.69
N LEU A 406 26.74 -0.82 -9.55
CA LEU A 406 26.26 0.46 -9.04
C LEU A 406 25.71 0.40 -7.61
N ASP A 407 25.80 -0.76 -6.94
CA ASP A 407 25.33 -0.92 -5.58
C ASP A 407 26.16 -0.11 -4.57
N THR A 408 25.53 0.34 -3.50
CA THR A 408 26.15 1.12 -2.42
C THR A 408 25.73 0.59 -1.05
N LEU A 409 26.59 0.71 -0.06
CA LEU A 409 26.29 0.31 1.33
C LEU A 409 25.79 1.48 2.19
N THR A 410 25.81 2.68 1.64
CA THR A 410 25.39 3.90 2.32
C THR A 410 24.28 4.57 1.52
N ASP A 411 23.27 5.02 2.21
CA ASP A 411 22.28 5.95 1.66
C ASP A 411 22.98 7.32 1.48
N GLU A 412 23.32 7.62 0.24
CA GLU A 412 24.07 8.84 -0.11
C GLU A 412 23.26 10.13 0.06
N GLU A 413 21.94 10.03 0.23
CA GLU A 413 21.08 11.19 0.51
C GLU A 413 21.15 11.60 1.97
N SER A 414 20.95 10.65 2.88
CA SER A 414 20.96 10.90 4.32
C SER A 414 22.35 10.76 4.94
N ASN A 415 23.33 10.27 4.17
CA ASN A 415 24.66 9.90 4.62
C ASN A 415 24.65 8.91 5.80
N LYS A 416 23.70 7.97 5.78
CA LYS A 416 23.53 6.93 6.80
C LYS A 416 23.82 5.55 6.22
N PRO A 417 24.36 4.63 7.01
CA PRO A 417 24.39 3.23 6.61
C PRO A 417 22.96 2.68 6.52
N PHE A 418 22.72 1.74 5.61
CA PHE A 418 21.47 0.98 5.61
C PHE A 418 21.40 0.09 6.83
N SER A 419 20.19 -0.09 7.40
CA SER A 419 19.98 -1.07 8.48
C SER A 419 20.22 -2.50 7.99
N SER A 420 19.85 -2.76 6.75
CA SER A 420 20.06 -4.01 6.03
C SER A 420 19.90 -3.74 4.53
N ARG A 421 20.81 -4.26 3.70
CA ARG A 421 20.73 -4.13 2.24
C ARG A 421 21.36 -5.34 1.56
N HIS A 422 20.51 -6.12 0.89
CA HIS A 422 20.89 -7.31 0.15
C HIS A 422 20.37 -7.27 -1.30
N LEU A 423 20.48 -6.09 -1.95
CA LEU A 423 20.05 -5.91 -3.33
C LEU A 423 20.88 -6.76 -4.31
N LYS A 424 22.18 -6.90 -4.06
CA LYS A 424 23.06 -7.77 -4.87
C LYS A 424 22.59 -9.23 -4.81
N GLU A 425 22.29 -9.70 -3.63
CA GLU A 425 21.80 -11.06 -3.41
C GLU A 425 20.43 -11.26 -4.09
N CYS A 426 19.56 -10.27 -4.04
CA CYS A 426 18.29 -10.31 -4.79
C CYS A 426 18.51 -10.47 -6.30
N LEU A 427 19.45 -9.70 -6.87
CA LEU A 427 19.81 -9.82 -8.30
C LEU A 427 20.44 -11.16 -8.63
N GLN A 428 21.34 -11.67 -7.78
CA GLN A 428 22.03 -12.96 -7.98
C GLN A 428 21.06 -14.14 -7.90
N VAL A 429 20.27 -14.21 -6.82
CA VAL A 429 19.25 -15.27 -6.64
C VAL A 429 18.20 -15.19 -7.74
N GLY A 430 17.75 -13.99 -8.07
CA GLY A 430 16.78 -13.77 -9.15
C GLY A 430 17.30 -14.21 -10.51
N SER A 431 18.55 -13.88 -10.84
CA SER A 431 19.21 -14.33 -12.07
C SER A 431 19.29 -15.84 -12.16
N GLU A 432 19.66 -16.52 -11.06
CA GLU A 432 19.73 -17.97 -11.01
C GLU A 432 18.33 -18.60 -11.19
N LYS A 433 17.35 -18.17 -10.41
CA LYS A 433 15.97 -18.70 -10.44
C LYS A 433 15.28 -18.46 -11.77
N PHE A 434 15.53 -17.30 -12.37
CA PHE A 434 14.99 -16.96 -13.68
C PHE A 434 15.71 -17.69 -14.82
N GLY A 435 16.97 -18.10 -14.61
CA GLY A 435 17.84 -18.71 -15.63
C GLY A 435 18.45 -17.67 -16.56
N TRP A 436 18.75 -16.46 -16.05
CA TRP A 436 19.21 -15.29 -16.79
C TRP A 436 20.44 -15.54 -17.66
N SER A 437 21.31 -16.46 -17.28
CA SER A 437 22.50 -16.85 -18.06
C SER A 437 22.20 -17.38 -19.47
N LYS A 438 20.94 -17.76 -19.75
CA LYS A 438 20.48 -18.20 -21.07
C LYS A 438 20.00 -17.03 -21.96
N ARG A 439 19.97 -15.81 -21.42
CA ARG A 439 19.56 -14.64 -22.18
C ARG A 439 20.59 -14.31 -23.26
N THR A 440 20.14 -14.18 -24.50
CA THR A 440 20.97 -13.65 -25.58
C THR A 440 20.76 -12.14 -25.69
N PRO A 441 21.80 -11.31 -25.81
CA PRO A 441 21.63 -9.84 -25.79
C PRO A 441 20.94 -9.29 -27.05
N LYS A 442 20.95 -10.03 -28.16
CA LYS A 442 20.40 -9.58 -29.45
C LYS A 442 18.86 -9.53 -29.38
N VAL A 443 18.30 -8.37 -29.70
CA VAL A 443 16.85 -8.14 -29.81
C VAL A 443 16.20 -9.14 -30.76
N GLY A 444 15.05 -9.71 -30.36
CA GLY A 444 14.25 -10.63 -31.17
C GLY A 444 14.88 -11.99 -31.45
N SER A 445 16.01 -12.30 -30.79
CA SER A 445 16.75 -13.56 -31.09
C SER A 445 16.25 -14.78 -30.32
N MET A 446 15.57 -14.59 -29.20
CA MET A 446 15.03 -15.68 -28.38
C MET A 446 13.63 -16.06 -28.89
N ARG A 447 13.41 -17.35 -29.12
CA ARG A 447 12.16 -17.86 -29.71
C ARG A 447 11.67 -19.13 -29.04
N ASP A 448 10.35 -19.30 -29.05
CA ASP A 448 9.66 -20.54 -28.75
C ASP A 448 8.61 -20.77 -29.83
N GLY A 449 8.99 -21.56 -30.85
CA GLY A 449 8.22 -21.67 -32.08
C GLY A 449 8.11 -20.32 -32.80
N ASP A 450 6.88 -19.89 -33.08
CA ASP A 450 6.58 -18.60 -33.73
C ASP A 450 6.62 -17.42 -32.76
N LEU A 451 6.65 -17.68 -31.44
CA LEU A 451 6.69 -16.64 -30.40
C LEU A 451 8.10 -16.07 -30.26
N ILE A 452 8.18 -14.76 -30.15
CA ILE A 452 9.41 -14.04 -29.80
C ILE A 452 9.42 -13.83 -28.28
N LEU A 453 10.49 -14.32 -27.62
CA LEU A 453 10.66 -14.18 -26.18
C LEU A 453 11.50 -12.95 -25.88
N GLY A 454 11.08 -12.19 -24.86
CA GLY A 454 11.84 -11.09 -24.31
C GLY A 454 12.05 -11.23 -22.82
N TRP A 455 13.26 -10.93 -22.33
CA TRP A 455 13.63 -10.98 -20.92
C TRP A 455 14.10 -9.62 -20.42
N GLY A 456 13.54 -9.18 -19.30
CA GLY A 456 13.88 -7.92 -18.66
C GLY A 456 14.08 -8.06 -17.16
N VAL A 457 14.78 -7.11 -16.56
CA VAL A 457 15.07 -7.04 -15.12
C VAL A 457 14.97 -5.61 -14.62
N ALA A 458 14.48 -5.45 -13.39
CA ALA A 458 14.48 -4.19 -12.67
C ALA A 458 14.72 -4.41 -11.17
N CYS A 459 15.34 -3.42 -10.52
CA CYS A 459 15.43 -3.35 -9.07
C CYS A 459 14.17 -2.73 -8.47
N ALA A 460 13.96 -3.00 -7.19
CA ALA A 460 12.90 -2.39 -6.40
C ALA A 460 13.42 -1.95 -5.04
N SER A 461 12.83 -0.90 -4.51
CA SER A 461 13.02 -0.45 -3.14
C SER A 461 11.71 0.06 -2.58
N TRP A 462 11.58 0.00 -1.25
CA TRP A 462 10.46 0.56 -0.52
C TRP A 462 10.90 0.92 0.91
N GLY A 463 10.44 2.07 1.42
CA GLY A 463 10.75 2.48 2.78
C GLY A 463 10.26 1.47 3.83
N ALA A 464 11.13 1.08 4.76
CA ALA A 464 10.82 0.15 5.85
C ALA A 464 10.53 0.90 7.16
N GLY A 465 9.47 1.70 7.14
CA GLY A 465 9.05 2.49 8.31
C GLY A 465 8.46 1.62 9.44
N ARG A 466 8.60 2.14 10.67
CA ARG A 466 7.93 1.60 11.85
C ARG A 466 7.37 2.75 12.68
N GLY A 467 6.04 2.81 12.80
CA GLY A 467 5.32 3.80 13.58
C GLY A 467 5.00 3.36 15.01
N PRO A 468 4.41 4.24 15.82
CA PRO A 468 3.92 3.90 17.15
C PRO A 468 2.74 2.92 17.08
N SER A 469 2.62 2.05 18.09
CA SER A 469 1.53 1.10 18.23
C SER A 469 1.29 0.74 19.70
N GLN A 470 0.05 0.39 20.01
CA GLN A 470 -0.35 -0.13 21.32
C GLN A 470 -1.23 -1.37 21.14
N CYS A 471 -1.24 -2.24 22.13
CA CYS A 471 -2.14 -3.38 22.19
C CYS A 471 -2.53 -3.71 23.62
N SER A 472 -3.60 -4.49 23.77
CA SER A 472 -3.97 -5.17 25.02
C SER A 472 -3.97 -6.69 24.76
N VAL A 473 -3.37 -7.43 25.68
CA VAL A 473 -3.29 -8.90 25.67
C VAL A 473 -3.94 -9.46 26.92
N LEU A 474 -4.85 -10.41 26.75
CA LEU A 474 -5.52 -11.12 27.83
C LEU A 474 -5.22 -12.61 27.69
N LEU A 475 -4.67 -13.23 28.74
CA LEU A 475 -4.64 -14.68 28.87
C LEU A 475 -5.85 -15.10 29.70
N LEU A 476 -6.68 -16.04 29.21
CA LEU A 476 -8.01 -16.34 29.72
C LEU A 476 -8.09 -17.70 30.44
N PRO A 477 -9.03 -17.88 31.39
CA PRO A 477 -9.14 -19.12 32.15
C PRO A 477 -9.47 -20.36 31.32
N ASP A 478 -10.03 -20.21 30.13
CA ASP A 478 -10.30 -21.33 29.21
C ASP A 478 -9.07 -21.80 28.40
N GLY A 479 -7.91 -21.18 28.65
CA GLY A 479 -6.66 -21.53 27.98
C GLY A 479 -6.48 -20.82 26.63
N THR A 480 -7.30 -19.82 26.33
CA THR A 480 -7.19 -18.98 25.13
C THR A 480 -6.46 -17.66 25.44
N ALA A 481 -6.01 -16.98 24.39
CA ALA A 481 -5.51 -15.61 24.48
C ALA A 481 -6.36 -14.68 23.62
N ARG A 482 -6.54 -13.44 24.06
CA ARG A 482 -7.17 -12.39 23.26
C ARG A 482 -6.22 -11.22 23.11
N VAL A 483 -6.10 -10.72 21.87
CA VAL A 483 -5.26 -9.56 21.54
C VAL A 483 -6.08 -8.53 20.82
N SER A 484 -5.93 -7.26 21.18
CA SER A 484 -6.67 -6.17 20.56
C SER A 484 -5.77 -4.98 20.23
N SER A 485 -5.97 -4.37 19.06
CA SER A 485 -5.31 -3.15 18.59
C SER A 485 -6.16 -2.48 17.50
N ALA A 486 -6.15 -1.15 17.42
CA ALA A 486 -6.88 -0.38 16.41
C ALA A 486 -6.19 -0.35 15.02
N THR A 487 -5.40 -1.37 14.67
CA THR A 487 -4.89 -1.58 13.32
C THR A 487 -5.91 -2.33 12.46
N GLN A 488 -5.67 -2.49 11.15
CA GLN A 488 -6.59 -3.12 10.21
C GLN A 488 -5.91 -4.23 9.41
N ASP A 489 -6.71 -5.18 8.91
CA ASP A 489 -6.29 -6.17 7.90
C ASP A 489 -6.99 -5.87 6.57
N ILE A 490 -6.24 -5.48 5.57
CA ILE A 490 -6.73 -5.18 4.21
C ILE A 490 -6.60 -6.37 3.24
N GLY A 491 -6.43 -7.57 3.77
CA GLY A 491 -6.12 -8.79 3.04
C GLY A 491 -4.67 -9.27 3.23
N THR A 492 -3.89 -8.56 4.06
CA THR A 492 -2.46 -8.83 4.29
C THR A 492 -2.18 -9.97 5.26
N GLY A 493 -3.16 -10.42 6.06
CA GLY A 493 -3.02 -11.49 7.03
C GLY A 493 -2.59 -11.02 8.43
N THR A 494 -2.84 -9.76 8.78
CA THR A 494 -2.47 -9.18 10.07
C THR A 494 -3.04 -9.94 11.26
N TYR A 495 -4.31 -10.42 11.17
CA TYR A 495 -4.91 -11.30 12.17
C TYR A 495 -4.04 -12.53 12.46
N THR A 496 -3.62 -13.22 11.40
CA THR A 496 -2.84 -14.46 11.50
C THR A 496 -1.42 -14.20 11.99
N VAL A 497 -0.77 -13.14 11.50
CA VAL A 497 0.58 -12.75 11.92
C VAL A 497 0.63 -12.45 13.42
N ILE A 498 -0.36 -11.72 13.97
CA ILE A 498 -0.46 -11.44 15.41
C ILE A 498 -0.65 -12.75 16.17
N ALA A 499 -1.54 -13.63 15.73
CA ALA A 499 -1.79 -14.91 16.38
C ALA A 499 -0.53 -15.82 16.38
N GLN A 500 0.25 -15.82 15.28
CA GLN A 500 1.53 -16.54 15.23
C GLN A 500 2.54 -16.03 16.27
N VAL A 501 2.65 -14.71 16.42
CA VAL A 501 3.57 -14.10 17.41
C VAL A 501 3.15 -14.43 18.84
N VAL A 502 1.86 -14.39 19.16
CA VAL A 502 1.36 -14.81 20.48
C VAL A 502 1.63 -16.29 20.72
N SER A 503 1.36 -17.12 19.71
CA SER A 503 1.63 -18.56 19.77
C SER A 503 3.11 -18.87 19.98
N ASP A 504 4.01 -18.20 19.26
CA ASP A 504 5.46 -18.32 19.40
C ASP A 504 5.95 -18.01 20.83
N LYS A 505 5.41 -16.94 21.41
CA LYS A 505 5.81 -16.48 22.76
C LYS A 505 5.23 -17.32 23.89
N THR A 506 4.04 -17.85 23.74
CA THR A 506 3.28 -18.49 24.83
C THR A 506 3.14 -20.01 24.69
N GLY A 507 3.31 -20.53 23.47
CA GLY A 507 2.98 -21.89 23.11
C GLY A 507 1.48 -22.20 23.08
N ILE A 508 0.61 -21.17 23.14
CA ILE A 508 -0.84 -21.31 22.91
C ILE A 508 -1.05 -21.58 21.41
N PRO A 509 -1.81 -22.62 21.02
CA PRO A 509 -2.11 -22.88 19.62
C PRO A 509 -2.73 -21.67 18.91
N VAL A 510 -2.37 -21.44 17.64
CA VAL A 510 -2.82 -20.27 16.85
C VAL A 510 -4.34 -20.16 16.77
N ASP A 511 -5.05 -21.28 16.69
CA ASP A 511 -6.52 -21.36 16.66
C ASP A 511 -7.19 -21.02 18.01
N LYS A 512 -6.40 -20.89 19.07
CA LYS A 512 -6.83 -20.44 20.40
C LYS A 512 -6.46 -18.97 20.69
N VAL A 513 -5.99 -18.24 19.71
CA VAL A 513 -5.68 -16.82 19.81
C VAL A 513 -6.76 -16.02 19.10
N ASP A 514 -7.61 -15.31 19.88
CA ASP A 514 -8.62 -14.39 19.38
C ASP A 514 -7.99 -13.02 19.15
N VAL A 515 -8.03 -12.53 17.91
CA VAL A 515 -7.45 -11.24 17.52
C VAL A 515 -8.55 -10.28 17.12
N ILE A 516 -8.61 -9.12 17.75
CA ILE A 516 -9.62 -8.07 17.51
C ILE A 516 -8.96 -6.82 16.96
N LEU A 517 -9.30 -6.46 15.72
CA LEU A 517 -8.75 -5.32 15.00
C LEU A 517 -9.86 -4.42 14.43
N GLY A 518 -9.49 -3.26 13.92
CA GLY A 518 -10.35 -2.41 13.11
C GLY A 518 -11.46 -1.69 13.87
N ASP A 519 -11.16 -1.24 15.08
CA ASP A 519 -12.09 -0.49 15.94
C ASP A 519 -11.31 0.63 16.62
N SER A 520 -11.74 1.88 16.45
CA SER A 520 -11.03 3.06 16.98
C SER A 520 -11.08 3.17 18.49
N SER A 521 -11.93 2.41 19.18
CA SER A 521 -12.01 2.34 20.66
C SER A 521 -10.92 1.46 21.27
N LEU A 522 -10.24 0.63 20.46
CA LEU A 522 -9.14 -0.22 20.89
C LEU A 522 -7.84 0.57 21.08
N PRO A 523 -6.81 -0.02 21.74
CA PRO A 523 -5.51 0.62 21.85
C PRO A 523 -4.97 1.06 20.46
N PRO A 524 -4.46 2.30 20.32
CA PRO A 524 -4.11 2.85 19.01
C PRO A 524 -3.08 2.00 18.25
N GLY A 525 -3.37 1.72 17.00
CA GLY A 525 -2.53 0.98 16.08
C GLY A 525 -2.24 1.75 14.78
N PRO A 526 -1.26 1.30 13.98
CA PRO A 526 -0.92 1.93 12.71
C PRO A 526 -2.04 1.75 11.68
N MET A 527 -2.12 2.68 10.72
CA MET A 527 -2.90 2.47 9.51
C MET A 527 -2.29 1.34 8.66
N SER A 528 -3.11 0.66 7.86
CA SER A 528 -2.66 -0.34 6.89
C SER A 528 -2.30 0.36 5.56
N GLY A 529 -1.12 0.96 5.53
CA GLY A 529 -0.55 1.69 4.39
C GLY A 529 0.97 1.83 4.56
N GLY A 530 1.70 2.11 3.46
CA GLY A 530 3.15 2.27 3.46
C GLY A 530 3.93 1.03 3.86
N SER A 531 3.30 -0.15 3.86
CA SER A 531 3.90 -1.45 4.27
C SER A 531 4.46 -1.44 5.70
N THR A 532 3.92 -0.61 6.59
CA THR A 532 4.46 -0.40 7.95
C THR A 532 3.73 -1.19 9.04
N ALA A 533 2.54 -1.75 8.75
CA ALA A 533 1.65 -2.29 9.77
C ALA A 533 2.29 -3.42 10.61
N THR A 534 2.85 -4.45 9.96
CA THR A 534 3.49 -5.59 10.64
C THR A 534 4.69 -5.13 11.50
N ALA A 535 5.63 -4.37 10.90
CA ALA A 535 6.81 -3.88 11.60
C ALA A 535 6.47 -2.98 12.81
N SER A 536 5.34 -2.26 12.75
CA SER A 536 4.88 -1.37 13.82
C SER A 536 4.16 -2.12 14.93
N VAL A 537 3.29 -3.08 14.57
CA VAL A 537 2.42 -3.76 15.55
C VAL A 537 3.17 -4.82 16.35
N LEU A 538 4.09 -5.58 15.73
CA LEU A 538 4.75 -6.70 16.39
C LEU A 538 5.52 -6.32 17.66
N PRO A 539 6.28 -5.22 17.73
CA PRO A 539 6.94 -4.85 18.99
C PRO A 539 5.96 -4.59 20.14
N SER A 540 4.82 -3.95 19.87
CA SER A 540 3.80 -3.76 20.93
C SER A 540 3.14 -5.08 21.32
N ILE A 541 2.91 -6.00 20.40
CA ILE A 541 2.37 -7.34 20.70
C ILE A 541 3.35 -8.12 21.60
N VAL A 542 4.64 -8.11 21.27
CA VAL A 542 5.69 -8.77 22.09
C VAL A 542 5.68 -8.19 23.52
N ASP A 543 5.71 -6.86 23.64
CA ASP A 543 5.64 -6.18 24.95
C ASP A 543 4.40 -6.56 25.74
N GLY A 544 3.23 -6.58 25.08
CA GLY A 544 1.95 -6.93 25.70
C GLY A 544 1.90 -8.38 26.17
N VAL A 545 2.42 -9.31 25.36
CA VAL A 545 2.52 -10.74 25.73
C VAL A 545 3.47 -10.92 26.89
N ASP A 546 4.66 -10.29 26.85
CA ASP A 546 5.63 -10.40 27.93
C ASP A 546 5.08 -9.82 29.26
N ALA A 547 4.35 -8.71 29.18
CA ALA A 547 3.66 -8.15 30.34
C ALA A 547 2.54 -9.07 30.87
N ALA A 548 1.73 -9.66 29.99
CA ALA A 548 0.68 -10.61 30.38
C ALA A 548 1.28 -11.89 31.03
N MET A 549 2.36 -12.41 30.47
CA MET A 549 3.08 -13.54 31.04
C MET A 549 3.67 -13.23 32.41
N LYS A 550 4.31 -12.06 32.54
CA LYS A 550 4.85 -11.62 33.85
C LYS A 550 3.74 -11.54 34.91
N ASN A 551 2.61 -10.92 34.57
CA ASN A 551 1.47 -10.83 35.49
C ASN A 551 0.89 -12.21 35.81
N LEU A 552 0.81 -13.11 34.83
CA LEU A 552 0.37 -14.48 35.06
C LEU A 552 1.30 -15.24 36.03
N LEU A 553 2.62 -15.11 35.89
CA LEU A 553 3.58 -15.76 36.80
C LEU A 553 3.49 -15.17 38.22
N ALA A 554 3.32 -13.86 38.36
CA ALA A 554 3.05 -13.22 39.62
C ALA A 554 1.75 -13.74 40.29
N ILE A 555 0.68 -13.91 39.51
CA ILE A 555 -0.57 -14.55 39.99
C ILE A 555 -0.28 -15.98 40.45
N ALA A 556 0.50 -16.75 39.72
CA ALA A 556 0.79 -18.16 40.07
C ALA A 556 1.48 -18.30 41.43
N VAL A 557 2.37 -17.37 41.79
CA VAL A 557 3.11 -17.47 43.08
C VAL A 557 2.36 -16.85 44.24
N HIS A 558 1.35 -15.99 44.00
CA HIS A 558 0.58 -15.33 45.06
C HIS A 558 -0.83 -15.92 45.28
N ALA A 559 -1.38 -16.64 44.31
CA ALA A 559 -2.72 -17.21 44.43
C ALA A 559 -2.77 -18.30 45.49
N PRO A 560 -3.69 -18.22 46.47
CA PRO A 560 -3.93 -19.33 47.43
C PRO A 560 -4.27 -20.61 46.65
N ASN A 561 -3.72 -21.73 47.08
CA ASN A 561 -3.92 -23.06 46.44
C ASN A 561 -3.31 -23.23 45.03
N SER A 562 -2.50 -22.27 44.55
CA SER A 562 -1.66 -22.51 43.38
C SER A 562 -0.54 -23.50 43.71
N PRO A 563 -0.17 -24.42 42.79
CA PRO A 563 0.97 -25.28 43.03
C PRO A 563 2.31 -24.56 43.12
N PHE A 564 2.33 -23.27 42.78
CA PHE A 564 3.51 -22.39 42.78
C PHE A 564 3.49 -21.36 43.92
N THR A 565 2.51 -21.45 44.85
CA THR A 565 2.39 -20.49 45.97
C THR A 565 3.70 -20.40 46.76
N GLY A 566 4.19 -19.15 46.96
CA GLY A 566 5.40 -18.84 47.71
C GLY A 566 6.73 -19.09 46.96
N GLN A 567 6.69 -19.50 45.71
CA GLN A 567 7.88 -19.57 44.87
C GLN A 567 8.29 -18.18 44.35
N ASP A 568 9.50 -18.03 43.87
CA ASP A 568 9.97 -16.85 43.14
C ASP A 568 9.47 -16.93 41.70
N ASP A 569 8.73 -15.92 41.22
CA ASP A 569 8.19 -15.85 39.86
C ASP A 569 9.28 -15.92 38.80
N SER A 570 10.49 -15.43 39.10
CA SER A 570 11.65 -15.49 38.22
C SER A 570 12.11 -16.92 37.91
N THR A 571 11.74 -17.92 38.75
CA THR A 571 12.05 -19.35 38.53
C THR A 571 11.06 -20.02 37.59
N LEU A 572 9.92 -19.40 37.33
CA LEU A 572 8.84 -19.92 36.50
C LEU A 572 8.96 -19.47 35.05
N THR A 573 8.34 -20.22 34.18
CA THR A 573 8.14 -19.87 32.76
C THR A 573 6.80 -20.39 32.26
N LEU A 574 6.29 -19.79 31.18
CA LEU A 574 5.14 -20.27 30.42
C LEU A 574 5.64 -20.88 29.12
N THR A 575 5.38 -22.14 28.88
CA THR A 575 5.69 -22.82 27.61
C THR A 575 4.56 -23.79 27.29
N ASN A 576 4.14 -23.86 26.01
CA ASN A 576 3.04 -24.72 25.57
C ASN A 576 1.75 -24.52 26.39
N GLY A 577 1.44 -23.26 26.79
CA GLY A 577 0.28 -22.94 27.61
C GLY A 577 0.34 -23.47 29.04
N ARG A 578 1.51 -23.89 29.53
CA ARG A 578 1.70 -24.45 30.89
C ARG A 578 2.78 -23.68 31.65
N ILE A 579 2.48 -23.35 32.90
CA ILE A 579 3.44 -22.75 33.84
C ILE A 579 4.23 -23.88 34.50
N HIS A 580 5.55 -23.78 34.46
CA HIS A 580 6.45 -24.75 35.06
C HIS A 580 7.74 -24.07 35.54
N LEU A 581 8.51 -24.78 36.40
CA LEU A 581 9.84 -24.33 36.76
C LEU A 581 10.76 -24.37 35.53
N LYS A 582 11.61 -23.35 35.35
CA LYS A 582 12.61 -23.31 34.26
C LYS A 582 13.51 -24.52 34.20
N THR A 583 13.71 -25.21 35.35
CA THR A 583 14.52 -26.44 35.49
C THR A 583 13.77 -27.72 35.14
N GLN A 584 12.48 -27.66 34.84
CA GLN A 584 11.61 -28.80 34.56
C GLN A 584 11.00 -28.70 33.17
N PRO A 585 10.63 -29.82 32.53
CA PRO A 585 9.94 -29.77 31.23
C PRO A 585 8.52 -29.23 31.38
N SER A 586 8.01 -28.62 30.33
CA SER A 586 6.63 -28.04 30.28
C SER A 586 5.54 -29.11 30.58
N SER A 587 5.80 -30.37 30.27
CA SER A 587 4.88 -31.50 30.54
C SER A 587 4.55 -31.67 32.02
N SER A 588 5.46 -31.29 32.94
CA SER A 588 5.26 -31.35 34.39
C SER A 588 4.53 -30.11 34.94
N GLY A 589 4.31 -29.08 34.11
CA GLY A 589 3.68 -27.81 34.51
C GLY A 589 2.16 -27.89 34.63
N THR A 590 1.58 -26.79 35.13
CA THR A 590 0.14 -26.62 35.27
C THR A 590 -0.39 -25.72 34.14
N ALA A 591 -1.53 -26.05 33.55
CA ALA A 591 -2.15 -25.18 32.55
C ALA A 591 -2.43 -23.80 33.12
N PHE A 592 -2.09 -22.75 32.41
CA PHE A 592 -2.24 -21.37 32.94
C PHE A 592 -3.69 -21.00 33.25
N GLY A 593 -4.66 -21.57 32.49
CA GLY A 593 -6.08 -21.37 32.75
C GLY A 593 -6.52 -21.93 34.10
N ASP A 594 -5.91 -23.04 34.57
CA ASP A 594 -6.20 -23.59 35.92
C ASP A 594 -5.72 -22.64 37.02
N ILE A 595 -4.55 -22.01 36.83
CA ILE A 595 -4.03 -21.00 37.77
C ILE A 595 -4.97 -19.80 37.88
N LEU A 596 -5.50 -19.29 36.75
CA LEU A 596 -6.46 -18.20 36.74
C LEU A 596 -7.77 -18.59 37.42
N ARG A 597 -8.26 -19.84 37.22
CA ARG A 597 -9.45 -20.34 37.89
C ARG A 597 -9.26 -20.46 39.41
N VAL A 598 -8.11 -21.00 39.84
CA VAL A 598 -7.78 -21.10 41.26
C VAL A 598 -7.65 -19.72 41.92
N ALA A 599 -7.11 -18.75 41.16
CA ALA A 599 -7.00 -17.35 41.62
C ALA A 599 -8.34 -16.59 41.56
N ASN A 600 -9.39 -17.16 40.97
CA ASN A 600 -10.69 -16.53 40.73
C ASN A 600 -10.54 -15.22 39.91
N LEU A 601 -9.70 -15.23 38.90
CA LEU A 601 -9.43 -14.10 38.02
C LEU A 601 -9.96 -14.36 36.61
N ALA A 602 -10.55 -13.32 36.01
CA ALA A 602 -11.08 -13.37 34.64
C ALA A 602 -9.97 -13.38 33.58
N SER A 603 -8.79 -12.88 33.89
CA SER A 603 -7.64 -12.85 32.97
C SER A 603 -6.34 -12.47 33.65
N ALA A 604 -5.21 -12.80 33.01
CA ALA A 604 -3.94 -12.09 33.22
C ALA A 604 -3.76 -11.10 32.05
N ARG A 605 -3.68 -9.81 32.36
CA ARG A 605 -3.65 -8.72 31.39
C ARG A 605 -2.23 -8.18 31.19
N GLY A 606 -1.87 -7.88 29.96
CA GLY A 606 -0.68 -7.13 29.59
C GLY A 606 -1.03 -6.02 28.60
N GLU A 607 -0.39 -4.87 28.77
CA GLU A 607 -0.44 -3.75 27.85
C GLU A 607 0.91 -3.63 27.15
N GLY A 608 0.89 -3.54 25.82
CA GLY A 608 2.09 -3.36 25.02
C GLY A 608 2.12 -2.01 24.33
N LYS A 609 3.31 -1.41 24.25
CA LYS A 609 3.51 -0.10 23.63
C LYS A 609 4.82 -0.01 22.87
N SER A 610 4.75 0.44 21.63
CA SER A 610 5.90 0.80 20.80
C SER A 610 5.81 2.26 20.38
N THR A 611 6.92 3.01 20.49
CA THR A 611 7.00 4.44 20.14
C THR A 611 7.54 4.69 18.72
N GLY A 612 7.67 3.65 17.92
CA GLY A 612 8.33 3.72 16.62
C GLY A 612 9.73 3.13 16.63
N ASN A 613 10.52 3.35 15.58
CA ASN A 613 11.87 2.77 15.51
C ASN A 613 12.93 3.71 16.12
N PRO A 614 13.57 3.34 17.25
CA PRO A 614 14.61 4.16 17.89
C PRO A 614 15.88 4.30 17.03
N ASN A 615 16.08 3.43 16.04
CA ASN A 615 17.25 3.42 15.18
C ASN A 615 17.07 4.27 13.90
N ALA A 616 15.88 4.82 13.63
CA ALA A 616 15.57 5.57 12.41
C ALA A 616 16.42 6.86 12.25
N SER A 617 16.93 7.43 13.36
CA SER A 617 17.83 8.58 13.30
C SER A 617 19.24 8.24 12.83
N LYS A 618 19.68 6.97 12.98
CA LYS A 618 21.05 6.51 12.73
C LYS A 618 21.20 5.72 11.43
N TYR A 619 20.15 5.07 10.98
CA TYR A 619 20.14 4.16 9.83
C TYR A 619 19.09 4.55 8.81
N SER A 620 19.38 4.30 7.54
CA SER A 620 18.40 4.33 6.45
C SER A 620 17.75 2.96 6.33
N MET A 621 16.42 2.92 6.36
CA MET A 621 15.66 1.67 6.49
C MET A 621 14.79 1.43 5.27
N HIS A 622 15.15 0.43 4.47
CA HIS A 622 14.45 0.06 3.25
C HIS A 622 14.35 -1.45 3.09
N SER A 623 13.32 -1.91 2.42
CA SER A 623 13.28 -3.22 1.78
C SER A 623 13.81 -3.08 0.36
N PHE A 624 14.50 -4.11 -0.13
CA PHE A 624 15.05 -4.16 -1.49
C PHE A 624 14.55 -5.39 -2.24
N GLY A 625 14.62 -5.36 -3.56
CA GLY A 625 14.19 -6.49 -4.38
C GLY A 625 14.65 -6.38 -5.82
N ALA A 626 14.47 -7.50 -6.54
CA ALA A 626 14.68 -7.58 -7.98
C ALA A 626 13.52 -8.34 -8.61
N GLN A 627 13.00 -7.83 -9.72
CA GLN A 627 11.99 -8.46 -10.55
C GLN A 627 12.55 -8.79 -11.92
N PHE A 628 12.30 -10.03 -12.35
CA PHE A 628 12.63 -10.54 -13.67
C PHE A 628 11.35 -10.88 -14.39
N ALA A 629 11.19 -10.45 -15.62
CA ALA A 629 10.00 -10.69 -16.42
C ALA A 629 10.35 -11.33 -17.78
N GLU A 630 9.50 -12.26 -18.21
CA GLU A 630 9.49 -12.81 -19.56
C GLU A 630 8.20 -12.39 -20.24
N VAL A 631 8.32 -11.89 -21.47
CA VAL A 631 7.19 -11.65 -22.35
C VAL A 631 7.26 -12.57 -23.57
N GLN A 632 6.09 -12.89 -24.10
CA GLN A 632 5.88 -13.58 -25.37
C GLN A 632 5.18 -12.62 -26.32
N TRP A 633 5.80 -12.35 -27.45
CA TRP A 633 5.23 -11.57 -28.53
C TRP A 633 4.91 -12.48 -29.71
N ASP A 634 3.64 -12.53 -30.10
CA ASP A 634 3.19 -13.19 -31.31
C ASP A 634 2.91 -12.12 -32.39
N PRO A 635 3.84 -11.92 -33.36
CA PRO A 635 3.64 -10.92 -34.39
C PRO A 635 2.56 -11.32 -35.40
N GLY A 636 2.18 -12.61 -35.49
CA GLY A 636 1.17 -13.12 -36.43
C GLY A 636 -0.24 -12.66 -36.11
N ILE A 637 -0.54 -12.54 -34.79
CA ILE A 637 -1.85 -12.11 -34.30
C ILE A 637 -1.78 -10.84 -33.45
N ALA A 638 -0.61 -10.20 -33.38
CA ALA A 638 -0.36 -8.99 -32.60
C ALA A 638 -0.70 -9.17 -31.11
N HIS A 639 -0.26 -10.27 -30.51
CA HIS A 639 -0.56 -10.60 -29.13
C HIS A 639 0.69 -10.56 -28.25
N LEU A 640 0.66 -9.72 -27.22
CA LEU A 640 1.70 -9.60 -26.20
C LEU A 640 1.19 -10.20 -24.88
N ARG A 641 1.97 -11.09 -24.28
CA ARG A 641 1.67 -11.70 -22.99
C ARG A 641 2.89 -11.68 -22.07
N VAL A 642 2.69 -11.41 -20.78
CA VAL A 642 3.70 -11.73 -19.76
C VAL A 642 3.53 -13.20 -19.39
N SER A 643 4.56 -14.00 -19.64
CA SER A 643 4.52 -15.47 -19.42
C SER A 643 5.04 -15.86 -18.06
N ARG A 644 6.04 -15.14 -17.53
CA ARG A 644 6.69 -15.48 -16.27
C ARG A 644 7.26 -14.25 -15.57
N ILE A 645 7.13 -14.24 -14.23
CA ILE A 645 7.77 -13.26 -13.34
C ILE A 645 8.47 -14.01 -12.21
N VAL A 646 9.73 -13.64 -11.95
CA VAL A 646 10.46 -14.05 -10.74
C VAL A 646 10.70 -12.79 -9.91
N THR A 647 10.26 -12.81 -8.66
CA THR A 647 10.43 -11.72 -7.69
C THR A 647 11.27 -12.20 -6.52
N VAL A 648 12.36 -11.51 -6.23
CA VAL A 648 13.19 -11.78 -5.04
C VAL A 648 13.18 -10.55 -4.14
N ILE A 649 12.84 -10.74 -2.86
CA ILE A 649 12.66 -9.66 -1.89
C ILE A 649 13.55 -9.87 -0.67
N ASP A 650 14.29 -8.82 -0.31
CA ASP A 650 14.93 -8.59 0.97
C ASP A 650 13.99 -7.77 1.86
N GLY A 651 13.10 -8.43 2.58
CA GLY A 651 12.07 -7.86 3.44
C GLY A 651 12.26 -8.15 4.94
N GLY A 652 13.49 -8.48 5.36
CA GLY A 652 13.72 -8.95 6.73
C GLY A 652 13.13 -10.35 6.97
N ARG A 653 12.84 -10.67 8.23
CA ARG A 653 12.20 -11.93 8.60
C ARG A 653 10.77 -12.02 8.09
N ILE A 654 10.44 -13.13 7.46
CA ILE A 654 9.07 -13.43 7.02
C ILE A 654 8.32 -14.14 8.15
N ILE A 655 7.22 -13.54 8.62
CA ILE A 655 6.44 -14.09 9.73
C ILE A 655 5.46 -15.18 9.25
N ASN A 656 4.75 -14.90 8.15
CA ASN A 656 3.86 -15.89 7.50
C ASN A 656 4.21 -15.98 6.02
N ARG A 657 4.78 -17.11 5.62
CA ARG A 657 5.30 -17.27 4.26
C ARG A 657 4.19 -17.26 3.20
N SER A 658 3.07 -17.91 3.45
CA SER A 658 1.98 -17.97 2.46
C SER A 658 1.33 -16.59 2.26
N ALA A 659 1.10 -15.83 3.34
CA ALA A 659 0.58 -14.47 3.26
C ALA A 659 1.55 -13.54 2.53
N ALA A 660 2.84 -13.63 2.81
CA ALA A 660 3.90 -12.85 2.16
C ALA A 660 3.98 -13.16 0.65
N THR A 661 3.99 -14.44 0.28
CA THR A 661 4.00 -14.90 -1.12
C THR A 661 2.77 -14.37 -1.87
N ASN A 662 1.58 -14.47 -1.26
CA ASN A 662 0.34 -13.98 -1.87
C ASN A 662 0.37 -12.44 -2.08
N GLN A 663 0.97 -11.68 -1.15
CA GLN A 663 1.13 -10.23 -1.33
C GLN A 663 2.04 -9.91 -2.52
N CYS A 664 3.17 -10.59 -2.66
CA CYS A 664 4.10 -10.36 -3.79
C CYS A 664 3.51 -10.85 -5.12
N ALA A 665 2.81 -11.99 -5.13
CA ALA A 665 2.14 -12.49 -6.33
C ALA A 665 1.03 -11.55 -6.80
N GLY A 666 0.17 -11.07 -5.87
CA GLY A 666 -0.86 -10.07 -6.20
C GLY A 666 -0.26 -8.73 -6.66
N ALA A 667 0.91 -8.35 -6.16
CA ALA A 667 1.65 -7.18 -6.63
C ALA A 667 2.17 -7.37 -8.07
N ALA A 668 2.69 -8.55 -8.40
CA ALA A 668 3.14 -8.87 -9.74
C ALA A 668 2.00 -8.81 -10.77
N VAL A 669 0.82 -9.36 -10.44
CA VAL A 669 -0.38 -9.26 -11.29
C VAL A 669 -0.80 -7.80 -11.49
N MET A 670 -0.81 -6.99 -10.42
CA MET A 670 -1.10 -5.55 -10.52
C MET A 670 -0.08 -4.82 -11.39
N GLY A 671 1.21 -5.22 -11.35
CA GLY A 671 2.25 -4.69 -12.22
C GLY A 671 2.07 -5.06 -13.70
N VAL A 672 1.51 -6.23 -13.99
CA VAL A 672 1.08 -6.58 -15.35
C VAL A 672 -0.05 -5.65 -15.80
N GLY A 673 -1.01 -5.36 -14.91
CA GLY A 673 -2.09 -4.40 -15.16
C GLY A 673 -1.56 -3.02 -15.51
N MET A 674 -0.69 -2.47 -14.68
CA MET A 674 -0.02 -1.18 -14.91
C MET A 674 0.75 -1.14 -16.24
N ALA A 675 1.49 -2.22 -16.55
CA ALA A 675 2.33 -2.25 -17.75
C ALA A 675 1.53 -2.35 -19.05
N LEU A 676 0.42 -3.13 -19.05
CA LEU A 676 -0.25 -3.53 -20.29
C LEU A 676 -1.67 -2.99 -20.47
N PHE A 677 -2.40 -2.65 -19.40
CA PHE A 677 -3.85 -2.49 -19.47
C PHE A 677 -4.41 -1.25 -18.82
N GLU A 678 -3.98 -0.96 -17.56
CA GLU A 678 -4.69 -0.04 -16.69
C GLU A 678 -4.42 1.43 -17.02
N GLN A 679 -5.48 2.17 -17.26
CA GLN A 679 -5.49 3.63 -17.36
C GLN A 679 -6.90 4.16 -17.20
N THR A 680 -7.08 5.26 -16.52
CA THR A 680 -8.31 6.04 -16.55
C THR A 680 -8.23 7.05 -17.68
N VAL A 681 -9.19 7.00 -18.62
CA VAL A 681 -9.24 7.87 -19.79
C VAL A 681 -10.33 8.91 -19.60
N TYR A 682 -9.99 10.19 -19.75
CA TYR A 682 -10.92 11.30 -19.62
C TYR A 682 -11.31 11.87 -20.98
N ASP A 683 -12.60 12.16 -21.17
CA ASP A 683 -13.10 12.91 -22.33
C ASP A 683 -12.66 14.39 -22.21
N LEU A 684 -11.82 14.83 -23.12
CA LEU A 684 -11.27 16.20 -23.12
C LEU A 684 -12.33 17.31 -23.31
N ARG A 685 -13.56 16.94 -23.76
CA ARG A 685 -14.65 17.89 -23.97
C ARG A 685 -15.37 18.25 -22.67
N ASN A 686 -15.58 17.28 -21.78
CA ASN A 686 -16.41 17.46 -20.58
C ASN A 686 -15.75 16.96 -19.27
N GLY A 687 -14.59 16.31 -19.36
CA GLY A 687 -13.84 15.78 -18.21
C GLY A 687 -14.37 14.47 -17.64
N ALA A 688 -15.31 13.80 -18.31
CA ALA A 688 -15.85 12.51 -17.85
C ALA A 688 -14.82 11.38 -18.00
N PRO A 689 -14.65 10.51 -17.01
CA PRO A 689 -13.95 9.26 -17.23
C PRO A 689 -14.82 8.35 -18.12
N ILE A 690 -14.30 7.99 -19.31
CA ILE A 690 -15.07 7.23 -20.31
C ILE A 690 -15.10 5.75 -20.08
N ASN A 691 -14.15 5.22 -19.27
CA ASN A 691 -13.97 3.80 -18.96
C ASN A 691 -14.18 3.52 -17.46
N SER A 692 -15.26 4.04 -16.88
CA SER A 692 -15.56 3.97 -15.44
C SER A 692 -16.30 2.69 -15.01
N ASN A 693 -15.89 1.53 -15.54
CA ASN A 693 -16.39 0.20 -15.21
C ASN A 693 -15.37 -0.87 -15.59
N PHE A 694 -15.54 -2.12 -15.13
CA PHE A 694 -14.62 -3.22 -15.42
C PHE A 694 -14.72 -3.83 -16.84
N ALA A 695 -15.68 -3.39 -17.65
CA ALA A 695 -15.72 -3.80 -19.06
C ALA A 695 -14.75 -2.95 -19.90
N ASP A 696 -14.53 -1.71 -19.51
CA ASP A 696 -13.74 -0.74 -20.28
C ASP A 696 -12.41 -0.37 -19.59
N TYR A 697 -12.36 -0.38 -18.24
CA TYR A 697 -11.13 -0.30 -17.46
C TYR A 697 -10.61 -1.71 -17.24
N ILE A 698 -9.67 -2.13 -18.07
CA ILE A 698 -9.17 -3.50 -18.07
C ILE A 698 -8.21 -3.70 -16.90
N VAL A 699 -8.50 -4.70 -16.05
CA VAL A 699 -7.58 -5.25 -15.06
C VAL A 699 -7.18 -6.66 -15.48
N PRO A 700 -5.99 -7.16 -15.11
CA PRO A 700 -5.59 -8.52 -15.43
C PRO A 700 -6.58 -9.55 -14.89
N THR A 701 -6.96 -10.48 -15.72
CA THR A 701 -7.75 -11.65 -15.36
C THR A 701 -6.85 -12.84 -15.04
N SER A 702 -7.42 -13.96 -14.64
CA SER A 702 -6.66 -15.21 -14.46
C SER A 702 -5.96 -15.70 -15.72
N ALA A 703 -6.47 -15.33 -16.91
CA ALA A 703 -5.86 -15.68 -18.19
C ALA A 703 -4.61 -14.84 -18.48
N ASP A 704 -4.54 -13.62 -17.95
CA ASP A 704 -3.41 -12.70 -18.11
C ASP A 704 -2.32 -12.92 -17.07
N ALA A 705 -2.64 -13.60 -15.96
CA ALA A 705 -1.70 -13.84 -14.87
C ALA A 705 -0.56 -14.75 -15.34
N PRO A 706 0.73 -14.32 -15.22
CA PRO A 706 1.88 -15.13 -15.57
C PRO A 706 2.15 -16.23 -14.52
N LEU A 707 3.09 -17.11 -14.81
CA LEU A 707 3.74 -17.90 -13.78
C LEU A 707 4.53 -16.97 -12.88
N ILE A 708 4.20 -16.94 -11.58
CA ILE A 708 4.84 -16.06 -10.61
C ILE A 708 5.59 -16.91 -9.59
N ASP A 709 6.89 -16.68 -9.50
CA ASP A 709 7.77 -17.31 -8.53
C ASP A 709 8.32 -16.25 -7.57
N VAL A 710 8.05 -16.41 -6.27
CA VAL A 710 8.40 -15.44 -5.23
C VAL A 710 9.42 -16.06 -4.27
N HIS A 711 10.55 -15.39 -4.15
CA HIS A 711 11.62 -15.77 -3.23
C HIS A 711 11.87 -14.66 -2.20
N PHE A 712 12.10 -15.07 -0.97
CA PHE A 712 12.52 -14.18 0.11
C PHE A 712 13.92 -14.58 0.56
N LEU A 713 14.80 -13.61 0.75
CA LEU A 713 16.10 -13.85 1.37
C LEU A 713 15.94 -14.25 2.83
N ASP A 714 14.86 -13.79 3.48
CA ASP A 714 14.46 -14.13 4.87
C ASP A 714 15.56 -13.82 5.89
N ILE A 715 16.32 -12.74 5.66
CA ILE A 715 17.41 -12.28 6.53
C ILE A 715 16.83 -11.25 7.52
N PRO A 716 16.76 -11.56 8.83
CA PRO A 716 16.24 -10.63 9.82
C PRO A 716 17.01 -9.32 9.85
N ASP A 717 16.30 -8.18 9.95
CA ASP A 717 16.90 -6.88 10.22
C ASP A 717 16.83 -6.59 11.74
N PRO A 718 17.92 -6.76 12.48
CA PRO A 718 17.89 -6.65 13.94
C PRO A 718 17.54 -5.25 14.44
N LEU A 719 17.68 -4.22 13.59
CA LEU A 719 17.37 -2.85 13.93
C LEU A 719 15.88 -2.51 13.79
N MET A 720 15.07 -3.45 13.25
CA MET A 720 13.62 -3.30 13.08
C MET A 720 12.78 -3.82 14.26
N GLY A 721 13.39 -4.49 15.22
CA GLY A 721 12.71 -5.03 16.40
C GLY A 721 12.87 -6.54 16.57
N SER A 722 12.10 -7.14 17.48
CA SER A 722 12.31 -8.51 17.99
C SER A 722 12.37 -9.61 16.93
N TYR A 723 11.64 -9.44 15.84
CA TYR A 723 11.63 -10.41 14.72
C TYR A 723 12.42 -9.94 13.50
N GLY A 724 12.81 -8.67 13.44
CA GLY A 724 13.56 -8.14 12.31
C GLY A 724 12.78 -8.12 10.98
N ALA A 725 11.45 -8.07 11.03
CA ALA A 725 10.59 -8.01 9.85
C ALA A 725 10.51 -6.59 9.27
N ARG A 726 10.60 -6.46 7.95
CA ARG A 726 10.38 -5.23 7.20
C ARG A 726 9.13 -5.33 6.33
N GLY A 727 8.63 -4.19 5.85
CA GLY A 727 7.43 -4.14 5.01
C GLY A 727 7.68 -4.71 3.61
N ILE A 728 6.75 -5.54 3.11
CA ILE A 728 6.82 -6.18 1.79
C ILE A 728 5.55 -5.98 0.95
N GLY A 729 4.52 -5.34 1.50
CA GLY A 729 3.20 -5.25 0.85
C GLY A 729 3.18 -4.46 -0.46
N GLU A 730 4.15 -3.58 -0.69
CA GLU A 730 4.19 -2.66 -1.82
C GLU A 730 5.40 -2.90 -2.74
N ILE A 731 6.55 -3.28 -2.19
CA ILE A 731 7.78 -3.47 -2.96
C ILE A 731 7.64 -4.49 -4.10
N GLY A 732 6.80 -5.50 -3.93
CA GLY A 732 6.53 -6.51 -4.95
C GLY A 732 5.98 -5.96 -6.27
N LEU A 733 5.46 -4.71 -6.27
CA LEU A 733 4.94 -4.02 -7.46
C LEU A 733 6.01 -3.16 -8.14
N ALA A 734 6.94 -2.59 -7.37
CA ALA A 734 7.73 -1.42 -7.76
C ALA A 734 8.61 -1.63 -9.01
N GLY A 735 9.21 -2.81 -9.20
CA GLY A 735 10.06 -3.11 -10.35
C GLY A 735 9.37 -3.89 -11.48
N VAL A 736 8.08 -4.22 -11.37
CA VAL A 736 7.41 -5.12 -12.33
C VAL A 736 7.22 -4.47 -13.70
N ALA A 737 6.65 -3.27 -13.74
CA ALA A 737 6.40 -2.58 -15.01
C ALA A 737 7.69 -2.30 -15.81
N PRO A 738 8.78 -1.78 -15.21
CA PRO A 738 10.03 -1.59 -15.95
C PRO A 738 10.69 -2.91 -16.35
N ALA A 739 10.57 -4.00 -15.58
CA ALA A 739 11.04 -5.31 -16.02
C ALA A 739 10.26 -5.82 -17.26
N ILE A 740 8.94 -5.61 -17.28
CA ILE A 740 8.10 -5.96 -18.45
C ILE A 740 8.47 -5.11 -19.65
N THR A 741 8.61 -3.79 -19.53
CA THR A 741 8.96 -2.93 -20.68
C THR A 741 10.37 -3.17 -21.21
N ALA A 742 11.33 -3.53 -20.33
CA ALA A 742 12.65 -4.01 -20.73
C ALA A 742 12.56 -5.34 -21.52
N ALA A 743 11.68 -6.27 -21.08
CA ALA A 743 11.41 -7.52 -21.79
C ALA A 743 10.75 -7.27 -23.16
N VAL A 744 9.81 -6.32 -23.24
CA VAL A 744 9.19 -5.90 -24.51
C VAL A 744 10.25 -5.38 -25.47
N TYR A 745 11.16 -4.51 -25.03
CA TYR A 745 12.26 -4.06 -25.85
C TYR A 745 13.15 -5.22 -26.34
N HIS A 746 13.48 -6.15 -25.44
CA HIS A 746 14.30 -7.30 -25.81
C HIS A 746 13.63 -8.21 -26.84
N ALA A 747 12.29 -8.35 -26.79
CA ALA A 747 11.53 -9.08 -27.80
C ALA A 747 11.40 -8.33 -29.13
N THR A 748 11.16 -7.01 -29.11
CA THR A 748 10.63 -6.28 -30.27
C THR A 748 11.52 -5.16 -30.79
N GLY A 749 12.50 -4.69 -29.98
CA GLY A 749 13.28 -3.47 -30.27
C GLY A 749 12.55 -2.16 -29.97
N VAL A 750 11.30 -2.20 -29.54
CA VAL A 750 10.49 -1.02 -29.26
C VAL A 750 10.71 -0.55 -27.82
N ARG A 751 11.18 0.69 -27.64
CA ARG A 751 11.26 1.33 -26.31
C ARG A 751 9.91 1.89 -25.89
N VAL A 752 9.39 1.37 -24.80
CA VAL A 752 8.17 1.84 -24.16
C VAL A 752 8.52 2.84 -23.09
N ARG A 753 8.18 4.11 -23.30
CA ARG A 753 8.41 5.21 -22.35
C ARG A 753 7.11 5.81 -21.80
N GLU A 754 5.98 5.35 -22.29
CA GLU A 754 4.64 5.71 -21.82
C GLU A 754 3.81 4.43 -21.58
N LEU A 755 3.24 4.28 -20.39
CA LEU A 755 2.36 3.17 -20.04
C LEU A 755 0.88 3.52 -20.31
N PRO A 756 0.05 2.52 -20.52
CA PRO A 756 0.38 1.11 -20.78
C PRO A 756 0.97 0.89 -22.17
N VAL A 757 1.63 -0.26 -22.39
CA VAL A 757 2.17 -0.66 -23.68
C VAL A 757 1.08 -0.66 -24.75
N ARG A 758 1.37 -0.02 -25.89
CA ARG A 758 0.45 0.06 -27.02
C ARG A 758 0.85 -0.95 -28.08
N ILE A 759 -0.05 -1.88 -28.41
CA ILE A 759 0.20 -2.92 -29.42
C ILE A 759 0.49 -2.30 -30.79
N GLU A 760 -0.12 -1.16 -31.12
CA GLU A 760 0.10 -0.41 -32.36
C GLU A 760 1.57 0.02 -32.53
N GLN A 761 2.25 0.35 -31.44
CA GLN A 761 3.68 0.69 -31.47
C GLN A 761 4.55 -0.52 -31.81
N LEU A 762 4.18 -1.71 -31.32
CA LEU A 762 4.89 -2.96 -31.59
C LEU A 762 4.68 -3.42 -33.03
N LEU A 763 3.49 -3.22 -33.60
CA LEU A 763 3.17 -3.55 -34.99
C LEU A 763 3.93 -2.66 -35.98
N ALA A 764 4.04 -1.36 -35.72
CA ALA A 764 4.77 -0.44 -36.58
C ALA A 764 6.25 -0.84 -36.71
N ALA A 765 6.90 -1.24 -35.60
CA ALA A 765 8.29 -1.71 -35.66
C ALA A 765 8.45 -3.08 -36.38
N SER A 766 7.47 -3.97 -36.26
CA SER A 766 7.54 -5.28 -36.92
C SER A 766 7.43 -5.21 -38.48
N SER A 767 6.88 -4.13 -39.03
CA SER A 767 6.84 -3.91 -40.49
C SER A 767 8.22 -3.54 -41.08
N GLU A 768 9.06 -2.84 -40.31
CA GLU A 768 10.44 -2.51 -40.76
C GLU A 768 11.36 -3.74 -40.79
N TYR A 769 11.07 -4.78 -39.99
CA TYR A 769 11.84 -6.05 -39.97
C TYR A 769 11.45 -7.03 -41.09
N ARG A 770 10.35 -6.82 -41.81
CA ARG A 770 9.94 -7.69 -42.93
C ARG A 770 10.65 -7.37 -44.24
N ASP A 771 11.28 -6.20 -44.34
CA ASP A 771 11.96 -5.72 -45.56
C ASP A 771 13.50 -5.80 -45.49
N THR A 772 14.06 -6.39 -44.40
CA THR A 772 15.49 -6.69 -44.25
C THR A 772 15.72 -8.20 -44.06
#